data_bd87830f6625a1f416925b0f549cadd5
#
_entry.id   bd87830f6625a1f416925b0f549cadd5
#
_cell.length_a   1.000
_cell.length_b   1.000
_cell.length_c   1.000
_cell.angle_alpha   90.00
_cell.angle_beta   90.00
_cell.angle_gamma   90.00
#
_symmetry.space_group_name_H-M   'P 1'
#
loop_
_entity.id
_entity.type
_entity.pdbx_description
1 polymer ?
#
loop_
_entity_poly.entity_id
_entity_poly.type
_entity_poly.pdbx_seq_one_letter_code
_entity_poly.pdbx_strand_id
1 'polypeptide(L)'
;MPAALAYVRQGGAGRVRVAQLLAVLDQPTALWILARVLDAEPAAVRAQVRELTAVNLVGYAQFRRRDIRDAILREVPIGVRQRLHRRIAEVLNDGAAPAVRVADHLLGADEVRAPWTVPVLRAAAEDAVADDEIHRAIDYLELACRLSDDEAERAVMLLMLAMIRWRLNPSTSNRSFSRLLAALRGGAMPVACLPMAARYLLWHGRSEDAAVALRLLRSAAAAGDATGLAGWSALREWLGCHYPGLLDDHAAPALAGETDRAAAYLGSGWAESDADAARLLSDVFAHGVCDHAMARAQRLVRAHRLDDTTFGALLMVLDGMVYSDRLDSAATWCESLMLESAARRAPAWQSIFAIWRSAMFVRAGALDAAIAHAGNALGRVRGESLGTYAGLAVAGLVEASTAAGRYREAAAYLDTELPDTVALSRIGLHYLRARGRYHLAVGDHERARADFTLCGERMRRWHMDIAGIAPWRNDLAESYLAAGDPRSARHWAAAHVRHLRGATRHSSGATSLRLVAATSPPAQRIGLLRKAVEIAGAGPDLLELATALADLAHAYHLIGERDRARTASRRALRLAEQCGAEPLRARLAGTRGPNLHSVTATESPRGALDTLSPSELKVARLAAAGCRNRDIARDLHITTSTVEQHLTRVYRKLGVARRTDLAVVLGGNEPARTEAV
;
A
#
# COMPACT_ATOMS: atom_id res chain seq x y z
N MET A 1 -46.55 -28.75 -13.54
CA MET A 1 -45.43 -29.49 -12.85
C MET A 1 -45.84 -30.95 -12.57
N PRO A 2 -46.90 -31.32 -11.81
CA PRO A 2 -47.24 -32.71 -11.52
C PRO A 2 -47.50 -33.58 -12.79
N ALA A 3 -48.16 -33.03 -13.81
CA ALA A 3 -48.41 -33.73 -15.06
C ALA A 3 -47.13 -34.06 -15.84
N ALA A 4 -46.11 -33.17 -15.83
CA ALA A 4 -44.82 -33.39 -16.47
C ALA A 4 -44.04 -34.54 -15.79
N LEU A 5 -44.02 -34.58 -14.46
CA LEU A 5 -43.41 -35.66 -13.69
C LEU A 5 -44.11 -37.01 -13.92
N ALA A 6 -45.46 -36.99 -13.93
CA ALA A 6 -46.25 -38.17 -14.22
C ALA A 6 -45.97 -38.72 -15.63
N TYR A 7 -45.89 -37.84 -16.66
CA TYR A 7 -45.55 -38.21 -17.98
C TYR A 7 -44.16 -38.84 -18.13
N VAL A 8 -43.16 -38.28 -17.44
CA VAL A 8 -41.79 -38.83 -17.42
C VAL A 8 -41.81 -40.23 -16.80
N ARG A 9 -42.50 -40.43 -15.69
CA ARG A 9 -42.60 -41.74 -14.98
C ARG A 9 -43.34 -42.80 -15.79
N GLN A 10 -44.46 -42.43 -16.44
CA GLN A 10 -45.27 -43.37 -17.28
C GLN A 10 -44.52 -43.90 -18.51
N GLY A 11 -43.50 -43.21 -19.00
CA GLY A 11 -42.70 -43.61 -20.15
C GLY A 11 -41.67 -44.71 -19.91
N GLY A 12 -41.70 -45.36 -18.77
CA GLY A 12 -40.82 -46.46 -18.40
C GLY A 12 -39.39 -46.04 -18.07
N ALA A 13 -38.55 -46.99 -17.74
CA ALA A 13 -37.18 -46.78 -17.25
C ALA A 13 -36.28 -45.98 -18.22
N GLY A 14 -36.45 -46.15 -19.52
CA GLY A 14 -35.69 -45.46 -20.55
C GLY A 14 -35.92 -43.96 -20.55
N ARG A 15 -37.21 -43.53 -20.53
CA ARG A 15 -37.57 -42.10 -20.48
C ARG A 15 -37.13 -41.44 -19.19
N VAL A 16 -37.28 -42.13 -18.06
CA VAL A 16 -36.82 -41.63 -16.75
C VAL A 16 -35.32 -41.40 -16.79
N ARG A 17 -34.52 -42.36 -17.25
CA ARG A 17 -33.05 -42.23 -17.35
C ARG A 17 -32.64 -41.10 -18.27
N VAL A 18 -33.27 -40.93 -19.42
CA VAL A 18 -33.00 -39.79 -20.33
C VAL A 18 -33.38 -38.47 -19.69
N ALA A 19 -34.53 -38.37 -19.02
CA ALA A 19 -34.96 -37.17 -18.34
C ALA A 19 -34.03 -36.81 -17.18
N GLN A 20 -33.60 -37.78 -16.37
CA GLN A 20 -32.62 -37.58 -15.28
C GLN A 20 -31.29 -37.10 -15.83
N LEU A 21 -30.78 -37.69 -16.91
CA LEU A 21 -29.53 -37.27 -17.55
C LEU A 21 -29.63 -35.84 -18.08
N LEU A 22 -30.69 -35.50 -18.79
CA LEU A 22 -30.94 -34.14 -19.28
C LEU A 22 -31.05 -33.12 -18.16
N ALA A 23 -31.64 -33.52 -17.03
CA ALA A 23 -31.75 -32.65 -15.87
C ALA A 23 -30.39 -32.37 -15.22
N VAL A 24 -29.47 -33.35 -15.22
CA VAL A 24 -28.10 -33.23 -14.70
C VAL A 24 -27.22 -32.39 -15.65
N LEU A 25 -27.35 -32.57 -16.96
CA LEU A 25 -26.52 -31.86 -17.94
C LEU A 25 -26.82 -30.36 -18.03
N ASP A 26 -28.08 -29.94 -17.86
CA ASP A 26 -28.58 -28.54 -17.87
C ASP A 26 -28.08 -27.66 -19.06
N GLN A 27 -27.78 -28.27 -20.20
CA GLN A 27 -27.32 -27.56 -21.38
C GLN A 27 -27.64 -28.37 -22.63
N PRO A 28 -27.76 -27.71 -23.82
CA PRO A 28 -27.92 -28.41 -25.07
C PRO A 28 -26.82 -29.44 -25.27
N THR A 29 -27.18 -30.69 -25.46
CA THR A 29 -26.21 -31.77 -25.52
C THR A 29 -26.45 -32.63 -26.76
N ALA A 30 -25.38 -33.01 -27.43
CA ALA A 30 -25.42 -33.87 -28.60
C ALA A 30 -25.93 -35.28 -28.21
N LEU A 31 -26.80 -35.86 -29.07
CA LEU A 31 -27.43 -37.15 -28.80
C LEU A 31 -26.43 -38.27 -28.57
N TRP A 32 -25.28 -38.25 -29.25
CA TRP A 32 -24.24 -39.27 -29.07
C TRP A 32 -23.66 -39.27 -27.63
N ILE A 33 -23.55 -38.08 -26.97
CA ILE A 33 -23.12 -37.99 -25.58
C ILE A 33 -24.16 -38.67 -24.68
N LEU A 34 -25.46 -38.37 -24.88
CA LEU A 34 -26.53 -38.99 -24.11
C LEU A 34 -26.51 -40.52 -24.25
N ALA A 35 -26.36 -41.03 -25.49
CA ALA A 35 -26.29 -42.44 -25.76
C ALA A 35 -25.08 -43.09 -25.05
N ARG A 36 -23.92 -42.48 -25.11
CA ARG A 36 -22.69 -42.99 -24.52
C ARG A 36 -22.72 -42.95 -22.98
N VAL A 37 -23.32 -41.91 -22.40
CA VAL A 37 -23.48 -41.81 -20.94
C VAL A 37 -24.44 -42.86 -20.41
N LEU A 38 -25.56 -43.11 -21.13
CA LEU A 38 -26.56 -44.09 -20.72
C LEU A 38 -26.23 -45.53 -21.10
N ASP A 39 -25.12 -45.74 -21.84
CA ASP A 39 -24.76 -47.01 -22.44
C ASP A 39 -25.95 -47.62 -23.18
N ALA A 40 -26.51 -46.85 -24.11
CA ALA A 40 -27.76 -47.19 -24.82
C ALA A 40 -27.62 -46.88 -26.31
N GLU A 41 -28.36 -47.66 -27.12
CA GLU A 41 -28.43 -47.45 -28.59
C GLU A 41 -28.87 -46.03 -28.94
N PRO A 42 -28.13 -45.30 -29.80
CA PRO A 42 -28.46 -43.91 -30.18
C PRO A 42 -29.90 -43.74 -30.71
N ALA A 43 -30.42 -44.75 -31.38
CA ALA A 43 -31.82 -44.72 -31.88
C ALA A 43 -32.86 -44.73 -30.75
N ALA A 44 -32.61 -45.51 -29.69
CA ALA A 44 -33.49 -45.58 -28.52
C ALA A 44 -33.47 -44.25 -27.75
N VAL A 45 -32.29 -43.65 -27.53
CA VAL A 45 -32.16 -42.34 -26.88
C VAL A 45 -32.86 -41.25 -27.68
N ARG A 46 -32.66 -41.26 -29.01
CA ARG A 46 -33.32 -40.31 -29.93
C ARG A 46 -34.84 -40.42 -29.85
N ALA A 47 -35.42 -41.64 -29.78
CA ALA A 47 -36.85 -41.85 -29.61
C ALA A 47 -37.36 -41.19 -28.31
N GLN A 48 -36.70 -41.42 -27.19
CA GLN A 48 -37.07 -40.84 -25.89
C GLN A 48 -36.97 -39.30 -25.87
N VAL A 49 -35.91 -38.73 -26.47
CA VAL A 49 -35.78 -37.27 -26.62
C VAL A 49 -36.90 -36.68 -27.50
N ARG A 50 -37.29 -37.37 -28.59
CA ARG A 50 -38.41 -36.95 -29.44
C ARG A 50 -39.74 -36.97 -28.70
N GLU A 51 -40.01 -38.00 -27.91
CA GLU A 51 -41.23 -38.07 -27.09
C GLU A 51 -41.31 -36.92 -26.07
N LEU A 52 -40.19 -36.58 -25.37
CA LEU A 52 -40.12 -35.44 -24.46
C LEU A 52 -40.28 -34.10 -25.22
N THR A 53 -39.78 -34.02 -26.45
CA THR A 53 -39.91 -32.83 -27.28
C THR A 53 -41.35 -32.66 -27.81
N ALA A 54 -42.02 -33.74 -28.18
CA ALA A 54 -43.41 -33.71 -28.68
C ALA A 54 -44.39 -33.13 -27.65
N VAL A 55 -44.14 -33.37 -26.36
CA VAL A 55 -44.93 -32.78 -25.23
C VAL A 55 -44.37 -31.46 -24.73
N ASN A 56 -43.44 -30.85 -25.47
CA ASN A 56 -42.86 -29.54 -25.19
C ASN A 56 -42.09 -29.43 -23.83
N LEU A 57 -41.62 -30.53 -23.29
CA LEU A 57 -40.80 -30.55 -22.08
C LEU A 57 -39.33 -30.23 -22.39
N VAL A 58 -38.82 -30.69 -23.50
CA VAL A 58 -37.43 -30.59 -23.95
C VAL A 58 -37.33 -29.89 -25.31
N GLY A 59 -36.28 -29.12 -25.52
CA GLY A 59 -35.91 -28.54 -26.81
C GLY A 59 -34.39 -28.55 -26.94
N TYR A 60 -33.85 -28.97 -28.09
CA TYR A 60 -32.39 -29.12 -28.30
C TYR A 60 -31.68 -29.99 -27.21
N ALA A 61 -32.36 -31.06 -26.76
CA ALA A 61 -31.90 -31.96 -25.71
C ALA A 61 -31.62 -31.23 -24.38
N GLN A 62 -32.42 -30.22 -24.04
CA GLN A 62 -32.40 -29.49 -22.78
C GLN A 62 -33.84 -29.21 -22.31
N PHE A 63 -34.09 -29.15 -21.01
CA PHE A 63 -35.40 -28.77 -20.48
C PHE A 63 -35.72 -27.31 -20.80
N ARG A 64 -36.94 -27.07 -21.34
CA ARG A 64 -37.42 -25.70 -21.63
C ARG A 64 -37.75 -24.89 -20.39
N ARG A 65 -38.07 -25.56 -19.26
CA ARG A 65 -38.51 -24.95 -18.01
C ARG A 65 -37.66 -25.44 -16.84
N ARG A 66 -37.02 -24.51 -16.15
CA ARG A 66 -36.14 -24.80 -14.99
C ARG A 66 -36.89 -25.46 -13.83
N ASP A 67 -38.15 -25.03 -13.53
CA ASP A 67 -38.95 -25.61 -12.46
C ASP A 67 -39.22 -27.11 -12.66
N ILE A 68 -39.42 -27.58 -13.92
CA ILE A 68 -39.58 -29.00 -14.24
C ILE A 68 -38.27 -29.75 -14.08
N ARG A 69 -37.18 -29.19 -14.60
CA ARG A 69 -35.85 -29.76 -14.42
C ARG A 69 -35.52 -29.95 -12.96
N ASP A 70 -35.70 -28.90 -12.16
CA ASP A 70 -35.36 -28.91 -10.72
C ASP A 70 -36.26 -29.88 -9.93
N ALA A 71 -37.50 -30.07 -10.38
CA ALA A 71 -38.39 -31.08 -9.82
C ALA A 71 -37.90 -32.49 -10.10
N ILE A 72 -37.43 -32.76 -11.34
CA ILE A 72 -36.82 -34.05 -11.68
C ILE A 72 -35.53 -34.27 -10.89
N LEU A 73 -34.65 -33.27 -10.80
CA LEU A 73 -33.40 -33.36 -10.03
C LEU A 73 -33.63 -33.70 -8.54
N ARG A 74 -34.69 -33.16 -7.93
CA ARG A 74 -35.03 -33.45 -6.54
C ARG A 74 -35.44 -34.90 -6.34
N GLU A 75 -35.99 -35.56 -7.37
CA GLU A 75 -36.36 -36.96 -7.32
C GLU A 75 -35.19 -37.91 -7.60
N VAL A 76 -34.08 -37.41 -8.15
CA VAL A 76 -32.90 -38.25 -8.43
C VAL A 76 -32.13 -38.47 -7.12
N PRO A 77 -32.00 -39.74 -6.65
CA PRO A 77 -31.22 -40.05 -5.48
C PRO A 77 -29.76 -39.56 -5.67
N ILE A 78 -29.14 -39.07 -4.56
CA ILE A 78 -27.82 -38.44 -4.60
C ILE A 78 -26.77 -39.34 -5.24
N GLY A 79 -26.74 -40.63 -4.91
CA GLY A 79 -25.80 -41.58 -5.48
C GLY A 79 -26.02 -41.85 -6.99
N VAL A 80 -27.27 -41.72 -7.48
CA VAL A 80 -27.56 -41.82 -8.93
C VAL A 80 -27.04 -40.58 -9.63
N ARG A 81 -27.27 -39.40 -9.05
CA ARG A 81 -26.79 -38.13 -9.58
C ARG A 81 -25.26 -38.09 -9.63
N GLN A 82 -24.59 -38.54 -8.58
CA GLN A 82 -23.13 -38.60 -8.54
C GLN A 82 -22.56 -39.54 -9.63
N ARG A 83 -23.17 -40.72 -9.80
CA ARG A 83 -22.78 -41.65 -10.89
C ARG A 83 -23.02 -41.07 -12.30
N LEU A 84 -24.11 -40.32 -12.50
CA LEU A 84 -24.34 -39.63 -13.75
C LEU A 84 -23.27 -38.57 -14.01
N HIS A 85 -22.96 -37.73 -13.03
CA HIS A 85 -21.90 -36.74 -13.16
C HIS A 85 -20.55 -37.39 -13.48
N ARG A 86 -20.18 -38.48 -12.79
CA ARG A 86 -18.96 -39.24 -13.11
C ARG A 86 -18.95 -39.67 -14.57
N ARG A 87 -20.03 -40.35 -15.02
CA ARG A 87 -20.08 -40.87 -16.37
C ARG A 87 -20.09 -39.78 -17.44
N ILE A 88 -20.71 -38.65 -17.15
CA ILE A 88 -20.67 -37.48 -18.02
C ILE A 88 -19.23 -36.94 -18.12
N ALA A 89 -18.54 -36.78 -17.01
CA ALA A 89 -17.16 -36.30 -16.98
C ALA A 89 -16.23 -37.21 -17.83
N GLU A 90 -16.35 -38.54 -17.67
CA GLU A 90 -15.59 -39.51 -18.46
C GLU A 90 -15.86 -39.35 -19.97
N VAL A 91 -17.14 -39.30 -20.38
CA VAL A 91 -17.52 -39.19 -21.80
C VAL A 91 -17.09 -37.83 -22.38
N LEU A 92 -17.19 -36.77 -21.62
CA LEU A 92 -16.75 -35.44 -22.06
C LEU A 92 -15.22 -35.36 -22.19
N ASN A 93 -14.48 -35.96 -21.25
CA ASN A 93 -13.02 -36.03 -21.30
C ASN A 93 -12.55 -36.86 -22.53
N ASP A 94 -13.13 -38.03 -22.76
CA ASP A 94 -12.85 -38.85 -23.94
C ASP A 94 -13.14 -38.11 -25.25
N GLY A 95 -14.14 -37.25 -25.25
CA GLY A 95 -14.52 -36.39 -26.36
C GLY A 95 -13.72 -35.09 -26.47
N ALA A 96 -12.64 -34.92 -25.71
CA ALA A 96 -11.82 -33.72 -25.66
C ALA A 96 -12.63 -32.41 -25.46
N ALA A 97 -13.67 -32.45 -24.62
CA ALA A 97 -14.44 -31.26 -24.25
C ALA A 97 -13.60 -30.27 -23.46
N PRO A 98 -13.96 -28.97 -23.45
CA PRO A 98 -13.27 -27.96 -22.63
C PRO A 98 -13.16 -28.40 -21.18
N ALA A 99 -11.99 -28.15 -20.55
CA ALA A 99 -11.67 -28.61 -19.20
C ALA A 99 -12.70 -28.14 -18.16
N VAL A 100 -13.20 -26.92 -18.27
CA VAL A 100 -14.22 -26.36 -17.37
C VAL A 100 -15.51 -27.19 -17.39
N ARG A 101 -15.94 -27.68 -18.56
CA ARG A 101 -17.14 -28.53 -18.67
C ARG A 101 -16.97 -29.88 -17.98
N VAL A 102 -15.81 -30.49 -18.12
CA VAL A 102 -15.49 -31.76 -17.46
C VAL A 102 -15.41 -31.55 -15.93
N ALA A 103 -14.74 -30.49 -15.50
CA ALA A 103 -14.54 -30.15 -14.11
C ALA A 103 -15.86 -29.86 -13.38
N ASP A 104 -16.81 -29.18 -13.99
CA ASP A 104 -18.15 -28.95 -13.41
C ASP A 104 -18.84 -30.26 -13.05
N HIS A 105 -18.70 -31.28 -13.88
CA HIS A 105 -19.28 -32.58 -13.58
C HIS A 105 -18.45 -33.36 -12.56
N LEU A 106 -17.12 -33.17 -12.51
CA LEU A 106 -16.29 -33.74 -11.45
C LEU A 106 -16.66 -33.20 -10.06
N LEU A 107 -17.04 -31.92 -9.94
CA LEU A 107 -17.53 -31.36 -8.68
C LEU A 107 -18.83 -32.01 -8.17
N GLY A 108 -19.67 -32.45 -9.10
CA GLY A 108 -20.95 -33.13 -8.79
C GLY A 108 -20.85 -34.64 -8.65
N ALA A 109 -19.72 -35.24 -9.01
CA ALA A 109 -19.49 -36.68 -8.95
C ALA A 109 -19.06 -37.14 -7.56
N ASP A 110 -19.14 -38.46 -7.31
CA ASP A 110 -18.31 -39.09 -6.29
C ASP A 110 -16.82 -39.05 -6.71
N GLU A 111 -15.90 -39.39 -5.83
CA GLU A 111 -14.46 -39.32 -6.13
C GLU A 111 -14.08 -40.12 -7.39
N VAL A 112 -13.57 -39.39 -8.39
CA VAL A 112 -13.05 -39.95 -9.63
C VAL A 112 -11.52 -39.94 -9.58
N ARG A 113 -10.90 -41.06 -9.32
CA ARG A 113 -9.42 -41.21 -9.25
C ARG A 113 -8.89 -41.82 -10.55
N ALA A 114 -8.82 -40.98 -11.59
CA ALA A 114 -8.26 -41.35 -12.88
C ALA A 114 -7.06 -40.46 -13.22
N PRO A 115 -6.06 -40.90 -13.99
CA PRO A 115 -4.85 -40.13 -14.30
C PRO A 115 -5.13 -38.75 -14.95
N TRP A 116 -6.24 -38.60 -15.65
CA TRP A 116 -6.65 -37.37 -16.32
C TRP A 116 -7.37 -36.36 -15.40
N THR A 117 -7.86 -36.79 -14.22
CA THR A 117 -8.76 -35.98 -13.37
C THR A 117 -8.06 -34.72 -12.84
N VAL A 118 -6.88 -34.88 -12.22
CA VAL A 118 -6.13 -33.75 -11.62
C VAL A 118 -5.65 -32.76 -12.70
N PRO A 119 -5.04 -33.21 -13.83
CA PRO A 119 -4.69 -32.33 -14.94
C PRO A 119 -5.87 -31.51 -15.49
N VAL A 120 -7.04 -32.13 -15.67
CA VAL A 120 -8.25 -31.46 -16.16
C VAL A 120 -8.74 -30.41 -15.14
N LEU A 121 -8.80 -30.75 -13.85
CA LEU A 121 -9.20 -29.80 -12.81
C LEU A 121 -8.26 -28.61 -12.73
N ARG A 122 -6.96 -28.82 -12.91
CA ARG A 122 -5.98 -27.73 -12.93
C ARG A 122 -6.16 -26.83 -14.16
N ALA A 123 -6.29 -27.42 -15.34
CA ALA A 123 -6.56 -26.64 -16.56
C ALA A 123 -7.88 -25.86 -16.46
N ALA A 124 -8.93 -26.47 -15.90
CA ALA A 124 -10.20 -25.79 -15.65
C ALA A 124 -10.07 -24.63 -14.66
N ALA A 125 -9.20 -24.76 -13.65
CA ALA A 125 -8.95 -23.69 -12.70
C ALA A 125 -8.20 -22.52 -13.36
N GLU A 126 -7.24 -22.80 -14.23
CA GLU A 126 -6.51 -21.79 -15.02
C GLU A 126 -7.46 -21.03 -15.94
N ASP A 127 -8.33 -21.74 -16.67
CA ASP A 127 -9.38 -21.15 -17.52
C ASP A 127 -10.34 -20.27 -16.69
N ALA A 128 -10.79 -20.77 -15.53
CA ALA A 128 -11.71 -20.05 -14.65
C ALA A 128 -11.09 -18.78 -14.05
N VAL A 129 -9.77 -18.77 -13.76
CA VAL A 129 -9.05 -17.56 -13.35
C VAL A 129 -9.00 -16.55 -14.49
N ALA A 130 -8.72 -17.00 -15.71
CA ALA A 130 -8.68 -16.13 -16.89
C ALA A 130 -10.04 -15.48 -17.18
N ASP A 131 -11.15 -16.22 -16.94
CA ASP A 131 -12.52 -15.74 -17.09
C ASP A 131 -13.07 -15.00 -15.85
N ASP A 132 -12.25 -14.76 -14.82
CA ASP A 132 -12.62 -14.09 -13.55
C ASP A 132 -13.65 -14.88 -12.69
N GLU A 133 -13.84 -16.16 -12.98
CA GLU A 133 -14.71 -17.09 -12.25
C GLU A 133 -13.99 -17.70 -11.01
N ILE A 134 -13.50 -16.83 -10.14
CA ILE A 134 -12.54 -17.17 -9.08
C ILE A 134 -13.05 -18.21 -8.08
N HIS A 135 -14.35 -18.20 -7.75
CA HIS A 135 -14.93 -19.20 -6.84
C HIS A 135 -14.88 -20.61 -7.47
N ARG A 136 -15.16 -20.71 -8.77
CA ARG A 136 -15.06 -22.00 -9.49
C ARG A 136 -13.62 -22.50 -9.54
N ALA A 137 -12.64 -21.59 -9.79
CA ALA A 137 -11.24 -21.96 -9.75
C ALA A 137 -10.82 -22.54 -8.39
N ILE A 138 -11.30 -21.95 -7.29
CA ILE A 138 -11.07 -22.46 -5.94
C ILE A 138 -11.68 -23.86 -5.77
N ASP A 139 -12.94 -24.06 -6.17
CA ASP A 139 -13.62 -25.35 -6.06
C ASP A 139 -12.87 -26.46 -6.82
N TYR A 140 -12.41 -26.16 -8.06
CA TYR A 140 -11.63 -27.09 -8.87
C TYR A 140 -10.30 -27.46 -8.23
N LEU A 141 -9.53 -26.44 -7.75
CA LEU A 141 -8.24 -26.69 -7.10
C LEU A 141 -8.41 -27.42 -5.78
N GLU A 142 -9.45 -27.14 -4.99
CA GLU A 142 -9.73 -27.91 -3.77
C GLU A 142 -10.02 -29.38 -4.05
N LEU A 143 -10.80 -29.66 -5.10
CA LEU A 143 -11.06 -31.04 -5.52
C LEU A 143 -9.77 -31.70 -6.00
N ALA A 144 -9.00 -31.00 -6.83
CA ALA A 144 -7.72 -31.50 -7.34
C ALA A 144 -6.73 -31.84 -6.21
N CYS A 145 -6.61 -30.96 -5.18
CA CYS A 145 -5.79 -31.22 -4.00
C CYS A 145 -6.23 -32.47 -3.21
N ARG A 146 -7.55 -32.77 -3.18
CA ARG A 146 -8.05 -33.97 -2.51
C ARG A 146 -7.78 -35.24 -3.29
N LEU A 147 -7.78 -35.16 -4.62
CA LEU A 147 -7.65 -36.32 -5.50
C LEU A 147 -6.21 -36.63 -5.90
N SER A 148 -5.29 -35.68 -5.81
CA SER A 148 -3.88 -35.89 -6.13
C SER A 148 -3.19 -36.74 -5.07
N ASP A 149 -2.52 -37.79 -5.49
CA ASP A 149 -1.65 -38.63 -4.66
C ASP A 149 -0.19 -38.14 -4.72
N ASP A 150 0.17 -37.29 -5.68
CA ASP A 150 1.48 -36.69 -5.83
C ASP A 150 1.61 -35.47 -4.91
N GLU A 151 2.56 -35.50 -3.98
CA GLU A 151 2.82 -34.40 -3.04
C GLU A 151 3.36 -33.15 -3.73
N ALA A 152 4.15 -33.29 -4.79
CA ALA A 152 4.69 -32.17 -5.54
C ALA A 152 3.58 -31.45 -6.31
N GLU A 153 2.71 -32.19 -7.01
CA GLU A 153 1.56 -31.64 -7.70
C GLU A 153 0.60 -30.96 -6.72
N ARG A 154 0.36 -31.57 -5.56
CA ARG A 154 -0.46 -30.99 -4.49
C ARG A 154 0.12 -29.69 -3.96
N ALA A 155 1.46 -29.60 -3.81
CA ALA A 155 2.14 -28.39 -3.36
C ALA A 155 1.96 -27.22 -4.35
N VAL A 156 1.99 -27.47 -5.66
CA VAL A 156 1.69 -26.47 -6.71
C VAL A 156 0.26 -25.95 -6.56
N MET A 157 -0.72 -26.85 -6.45
CA MET A 157 -2.13 -26.46 -6.32
C MET A 157 -2.42 -25.68 -5.02
N LEU A 158 -1.74 -26.03 -3.92
CA LEU A 158 -1.83 -25.29 -2.66
C LEU A 158 -1.28 -23.86 -2.79
N LEU A 159 -0.19 -23.68 -3.55
CA LEU A 159 0.34 -22.34 -3.84
C LEU A 159 -0.64 -21.53 -4.68
N MET A 160 -1.19 -22.11 -5.74
CA MET A 160 -2.23 -21.44 -6.57
C MET A 160 -3.45 -21.06 -5.73
N LEU A 161 -3.97 -21.98 -4.91
CA LEU A 161 -5.08 -21.70 -4.00
C LEU A 161 -4.78 -20.56 -3.03
N ALA A 162 -3.58 -20.51 -2.47
CA ALA A 162 -3.19 -19.47 -1.54
C ALA A 162 -3.20 -18.09 -2.22
N MET A 163 -2.69 -17.99 -3.44
CA MET A 163 -2.65 -16.75 -4.21
C MET A 163 -4.05 -16.27 -4.62
N ILE A 164 -4.89 -17.16 -5.15
CA ILE A 164 -6.25 -16.82 -5.59
C ILE A 164 -7.14 -16.42 -4.39
N ARG A 165 -7.02 -17.13 -3.26
CA ARG A 165 -7.78 -16.80 -2.05
C ARG A 165 -7.40 -15.45 -1.46
N TRP A 166 -6.13 -15.09 -1.54
CA TRP A 166 -5.67 -13.77 -1.08
C TRP A 166 -6.37 -12.63 -1.84
N ARG A 167 -6.60 -12.79 -3.14
CA ARG A 167 -7.32 -11.81 -3.96
C ARG A 167 -8.73 -11.52 -3.41
N LEU A 168 -9.48 -12.56 -3.03
CA LEU A 168 -10.87 -12.45 -2.57
C LEU A 168 -10.98 -12.10 -1.10
N ASN A 169 -10.23 -12.77 -0.27
CA ASN A 169 -10.27 -12.59 1.18
C ASN A 169 -8.91 -12.82 1.82
N PRO A 170 -8.14 -11.77 1.98
CA PRO A 170 -6.81 -11.85 2.57
C PRO A 170 -6.77 -12.46 3.97
N SER A 171 -7.86 -12.38 4.73
CA SER A 171 -7.95 -12.91 6.11
C SER A 171 -8.00 -14.45 6.18
N THR A 172 -8.29 -15.16 5.08
CA THR A 172 -8.36 -16.64 5.06
C THR A 172 -7.01 -17.32 4.84
N SER A 173 -5.93 -16.54 4.66
CA SER A 173 -4.60 -17.05 4.33
C SER A 173 -4.02 -18.01 5.37
N ASN A 174 -4.32 -17.88 6.66
CA ASN A 174 -3.69 -18.70 7.72
C ASN A 174 -3.88 -20.23 7.56
N ARG A 175 -5.05 -20.70 7.13
CA ARG A 175 -5.27 -22.14 6.91
C ARG A 175 -4.55 -22.67 5.66
N SER A 176 -4.48 -21.87 4.62
CA SER A 176 -3.76 -22.19 3.38
C SER A 176 -2.25 -22.22 3.62
N PHE A 177 -1.73 -21.32 4.47
CA PHE A 177 -0.32 -21.28 4.84
C PHE A 177 0.17 -22.55 5.50
N SER A 178 -0.54 -23.11 6.48
CA SER A 178 -0.09 -24.28 7.22
C SER A 178 0.24 -25.48 6.30
N ARG A 179 -0.60 -25.73 5.28
CA ARG A 179 -0.39 -26.80 4.30
C ARG A 179 0.74 -26.47 3.32
N LEU A 180 0.77 -25.22 2.83
CA LEU A 180 1.84 -24.74 1.95
C LEU A 180 3.21 -24.85 2.65
N LEU A 181 3.30 -24.43 3.91
CA LEU A 181 4.52 -24.49 4.69
C LEU A 181 4.95 -25.93 5.00
N ALA A 182 4.01 -26.83 5.25
CA ALA A 182 4.32 -28.25 5.42
C ALA A 182 4.94 -28.83 4.14
N ALA A 183 4.37 -28.55 2.96
CA ALA A 183 4.90 -28.97 1.68
C ALA A 183 6.29 -28.36 1.39
N LEU A 184 6.48 -27.07 1.70
CA LEU A 184 7.76 -26.38 1.51
C LEU A 184 8.85 -26.96 2.41
N ARG A 185 8.57 -27.14 3.71
CA ARG A 185 9.54 -27.67 4.69
C ARG A 185 9.82 -29.15 4.49
N GLY A 186 8.84 -29.90 4.00
CA GLY A 186 8.97 -31.32 3.62
C GLY A 186 9.73 -31.55 2.30
N GLY A 187 10.08 -30.48 1.56
CA GLY A 187 10.79 -30.61 0.29
C GLY A 187 9.91 -31.04 -0.88
N ALA A 188 8.59 -31.07 -0.72
CA ALA A 188 7.65 -31.47 -1.78
C ALA A 188 7.45 -30.38 -2.84
N MET A 189 7.84 -29.10 -2.56
CA MET A 189 7.66 -27.98 -3.48
C MET A 189 8.64 -28.10 -4.67
N PRO A 190 8.14 -28.17 -5.93
CA PRO A 190 9.00 -28.18 -7.11
C PRO A 190 9.88 -26.93 -7.19
N VAL A 191 11.11 -27.10 -7.67
CA VAL A 191 12.10 -26.00 -7.80
C VAL A 191 11.53 -24.82 -8.61
N ALA A 192 10.80 -25.10 -9.67
CA ALA A 192 10.14 -24.08 -10.51
C ALA A 192 9.14 -23.20 -9.74
N CYS A 193 8.56 -23.68 -8.64
CA CYS A 193 7.57 -22.96 -7.84
C CYS A 193 8.18 -22.18 -6.68
N LEU A 194 9.45 -22.46 -6.31
CA LEU A 194 10.12 -21.81 -5.19
C LEU A 194 10.21 -20.27 -5.32
N PRO A 195 10.48 -19.68 -6.51
CA PRO A 195 10.48 -18.23 -6.66
C PRO A 195 9.13 -17.60 -6.29
N MET A 196 8.04 -18.19 -6.76
CA MET A 196 6.69 -17.70 -6.49
C MET A 196 6.30 -17.90 -5.02
N ALA A 197 6.65 -19.05 -4.43
CA ALA A 197 6.44 -19.30 -3.01
C ALA A 197 7.20 -18.29 -2.13
N ALA A 198 8.45 -17.98 -2.45
CA ALA A 198 9.25 -16.97 -1.75
C ALA A 198 8.61 -15.59 -1.83
N ARG A 199 8.21 -15.15 -3.03
CA ARG A 199 7.54 -13.87 -3.25
C ARG A 199 6.24 -13.77 -2.45
N TYR A 200 5.41 -14.80 -2.50
CA TYR A 200 4.14 -14.85 -1.78
C TYR A 200 4.35 -14.78 -0.25
N LEU A 201 5.32 -15.52 0.28
CA LEU A 201 5.64 -15.52 1.71
C LEU A 201 6.21 -14.15 2.17
N LEU A 202 7.11 -13.54 1.39
CA LEU A 202 7.65 -12.21 1.67
C LEU A 202 6.55 -11.15 1.65
N TRP A 203 5.65 -11.22 0.67
CA TRP A 203 4.51 -10.33 0.61
C TRP A 203 3.69 -10.34 1.91
N HIS A 204 3.45 -11.54 2.45
CA HIS A 204 2.70 -11.74 3.68
C HIS A 204 3.51 -11.52 4.97
N GLY A 205 4.70 -10.99 4.89
CA GLY A 205 5.52 -10.71 6.06
C GLY A 205 6.18 -11.93 6.70
N ARG A 206 6.21 -13.08 6.01
CA ARG A 206 6.74 -14.35 6.53
C ARG A 206 8.20 -14.56 6.10
N SER A 207 9.09 -13.73 6.65
CA SER A 207 10.52 -13.70 6.29
C SER A 207 11.23 -15.03 6.55
N GLU A 208 10.97 -15.67 7.70
CA GLU A 208 11.59 -16.95 8.08
C GLU A 208 11.20 -18.09 7.13
N ASP A 209 9.91 -18.16 6.78
CA ASP A 209 9.40 -19.18 5.86
C ASP A 209 9.89 -18.94 4.43
N ALA A 210 9.94 -17.68 4.01
CA ALA A 210 10.53 -17.30 2.72
C ALA A 210 12.01 -17.70 2.64
N ALA A 211 12.76 -17.58 3.75
CA ALA A 211 14.15 -17.99 3.82
C ALA A 211 14.32 -19.50 3.55
N VAL A 212 13.32 -20.34 3.85
CA VAL A 212 13.34 -21.77 3.48
C VAL A 212 13.30 -21.91 1.95
N ALA A 213 12.33 -21.25 1.29
CA ALA A 213 12.22 -21.29 -0.17
C ALA A 213 13.48 -20.76 -0.87
N LEU A 214 14.03 -19.64 -0.36
CA LEU A 214 15.27 -19.05 -0.87
C LEU A 214 16.47 -20.00 -0.73
N ARG A 215 16.62 -20.68 0.41
CA ARG A 215 17.70 -21.66 0.60
C ARG A 215 17.57 -22.84 -0.36
N LEU A 216 16.37 -23.41 -0.51
CA LEU A 216 16.13 -24.53 -1.43
C LEU A 216 16.44 -24.14 -2.88
N LEU A 217 15.97 -22.96 -3.33
CA LEU A 217 16.21 -22.46 -4.67
C LEU A 217 17.71 -22.24 -4.93
N ARG A 218 18.41 -21.65 -3.97
CA ARG A 218 19.87 -21.43 -4.07
C ARG A 218 20.66 -22.73 -4.08
N SER A 219 20.25 -23.73 -3.30
CA SER A 219 20.86 -25.06 -3.33
C SER A 219 20.68 -25.72 -4.70
N ALA A 220 19.49 -25.64 -5.30
CA ALA A 220 19.25 -26.15 -6.65
C ALA A 220 20.12 -25.42 -7.70
N ALA A 221 20.18 -24.10 -7.63
CA ALA A 221 21.03 -23.30 -8.50
C ALA A 221 22.53 -23.63 -8.34
N ALA A 222 23.00 -23.80 -7.11
CA ALA A 222 24.38 -24.19 -6.82
C ALA A 222 24.73 -25.61 -7.30
N ALA A 223 23.73 -26.49 -7.34
CA ALA A 223 23.87 -27.85 -7.90
C ALA A 223 23.87 -27.88 -9.45
N GLY A 224 23.71 -26.74 -10.11
CA GLY A 224 23.69 -26.64 -11.57
C GLY A 224 22.36 -26.98 -12.22
N ASP A 225 21.26 -27.05 -11.43
CA ASP A 225 19.91 -27.23 -11.98
C ASP A 225 19.52 -25.99 -12.79
N ALA A 226 19.23 -26.18 -14.09
CA ALA A 226 18.89 -25.10 -15.01
C ALA A 226 17.64 -24.32 -14.55
N THR A 227 16.63 -25.01 -13.98
CA THR A 227 15.42 -24.40 -13.43
C THR A 227 15.74 -23.56 -12.18
N GLY A 228 16.61 -24.09 -11.30
CA GLY A 228 17.09 -23.40 -10.11
C GLY A 228 17.89 -22.15 -10.45
N LEU A 229 18.78 -22.22 -11.43
CA LEU A 229 19.57 -21.08 -11.92
C LEU A 229 18.69 -19.97 -12.49
N ALA A 230 17.76 -20.32 -13.40
CA ALA A 230 16.84 -19.38 -14.01
C ALA A 230 15.92 -18.74 -12.95
N GLY A 231 15.32 -19.55 -12.08
CA GLY A 231 14.45 -19.10 -11.00
C GLY A 231 15.16 -18.18 -10.01
N TRP A 232 16.41 -18.50 -9.65
CA TRP A 232 17.21 -17.64 -8.76
C TRP A 232 17.56 -16.31 -9.42
N SER A 233 17.94 -16.30 -10.69
CA SER A 233 18.25 -15.08 -11.42
C SER A 233 17.06 -14.12 -11.47
N ALA A 234 15.88 -14.62 -11.87
CA ALA A 234 14.65 -13.83 -11.93
C ALA A 234 14.22 -13.32 -10.55
N LEU A 235 14.26 -14.21 -9.52
CA LEU A 235 13.88 -13.82 -8.16
C LEU A 235 14.84 -12.78 -7.59
N ARG A 236 16.13 -12.86 -7.87
CA ARG A 236 17.13 -11.90 -7.41
C ARG A 236 16.88 -10.48 -7.94
N GLU A 237 16.51 -10.34 -9.21
CA GLU A 237 16.12 -9.04 -9.78
C GLU A 237 14.89 -8.47 -9.03
N TRP A 238 13.89 -9.29 -8.83
CA TRP A 238 12.70 -8.90 -8.09
C TRP A 238 13.00 -8.53 -6.62
N LEU A 239 13.84 -9.32 -5.93
CA LEU A 239 14.31 -9.02 -4.57
C LEU A 239 15.05 -7.69 -4.53
N GLY A 240 15.92 -7.41 -5.49
CA GLY A 240 16.64 -6.15 -5.63
C GLY A 240 15.70 -4.93 -5.67
N CYS A 241 14.53 -5.08 -6.31
CA CYS A 241 13.53 -4.03 -6.36
C CYS A 241 12.64 -3.93 -5.11
N HIS A 242 12.36 -5.04 -4.43
CA HIS A 242 11.33 -5.08 -3.38
C HIS A 242 11.88 -5.30 -1.97
N TYR A 243 12.83 -6.23 -1.82
CA TYR A 243 13.41 -6.65 -0.55
C TYR A 243 14.95 -6.67 -0.60
N PRO A 244 15.57 -5.53 -0.94
CA PRO A 244 17.03 -5.47 -1.10
C PRO A 244 17.79 -5.86 0.17
N GLY A 245 17.19 -5.68 1.34
CA GLY A 245 17.79 -6.11 2.60
C GLY A 245 18.03 -7.62 2.73
N LEU A 246 17.38 -8.44 1.90
CA LEU A 246 17.64 -9.88 1.83
C LEU A 246 18.84 -10.25 0.95
N LEU A 247 19.36 -9.29 0.18
CA LEU A 247 20.53 -9.49 -0.69
C LEU A 247 21.83 -9.04 -0.04
N ASP A 248 21.76 -8.25 1.02
CA ASP A 248 22.90 -7.64 1.71
C ASP A 248 23.92 -8.65 2.26
N ASP A 249 23.46 -9.82 2.73
CA ASP A 249 24.30 -10.85 3.31
C ASP A 249 24.90 -11.83 2.29
N HIS A 250 24.62 -11.62 1.00
CA HIS A 250 24.91 -12.63 -0.02
C HIS A 250 25.49 -12.02 -1.29
N ALA A 251 26.80 -11.77 -1.27
CA ALA A 251 27.59 -11.54 -2.47
C ALA A 251 27.57 -12.79 -3.35
N ALA A 252 26.51 -12.99 -4.13
CA ALA A 252 26.53 -13.95 -5.21
C ALA A 252 27.19 -13.34 -6.44
N PRO A 253 28.06 -14.05 -7.18
CA PRO A 253 28.68 -13.52 -8.38
C PRO A 253 27.62 -13.08 -9.38
N ALA A 254 27.80 -11.90 -9.95
CA ALA A 254 26.99 -11.41 -11.04
C ALA A 254 27.15 -12.37 -12.23
N LEU A 255 26.15 -13.18 -12.49
CA LEU A 255 26.05 -13.92 -13.75
C LEU A 255 25.59 -12.91 -14.80
N ALA A 256 26.54 -12.25 -15.43
CA ALA A 256 26.29 -11.38 -16.56
C ALA A 256 25.88 -12.25 -17.77
N GLY A 257 24.72 -12.01 -18.34
CA GLY A 257 24.44 -12.36 -19.73
C GLY A 257 23.39 -13.41 -20.06
N GLU A 258 22.52 -13.87 -19.12
CA GLU A 258 21.54 -14.92 -19.45
C GLU A 258 20.07 -14.60 -19.12
N THR A 259 19.69 -13.32 -19.14
CA THR A 259 18.31 -12.89 -18.82
C THR A 259 17.24 -13.33 -19.83
N ASP A 260 17.60 -13.64 -21.06
CA ASP A 260 16.64 -14.04 -22.10
C ASP A 260 16.14 -15.50 -21.97
N ARG A 261 16.89 -16.37 -21.28
CA ARG A 261 16.50 -17.77 -21.11
C ARG A 261 15.62 -18.04 -19.88
N ALA A 262 15.64 -17.17 -18.88
CA ALA A 262 14.86 -17.33 -17.65
C ALA A 262 13.35 -17.19 -17.89
N ALA A 263 12.95 -16.35 -18.84
CA ALA A 263 11.53 -16.13 -19.20
C ALA A 263 10.84 -17.37 -19.75
N ALA A 264 11.56 -18.24 -20.44
CA ALA A 264 11.00 -19.45 -21.07
C ALA A 264 10.64 -20.58 -20.08
N TYR A 265 11.18 -20.55 -18.84
CA TYR A 265 11.02 -21.65 -17.89
C TYR A 265 9.92 -21.47 -16.84
N LEU A 266 9.45 -20.22 -16.59
CA LEU A 266 8.52 -19.92 -15.50
C LEU A 266 7.03 -19.93 -15.91
N GLY A 267 6.64 -20.63 -17.00
CA GLY A 267 5.24 -20.65 -17.45
C GLY A 267 4.77 -19.27 -17.90
N SER A 268 4.86 -19.07 -19.12
CA SER A 268 4.73 -17.98 -20.10
C SER A 268 4.02 -16.63 -19.78
N GLY A 269 3.37 -16.38 -18.65
CA GLY A 269 2.64 -15.11 -18.44
C GLY A 269 3.25 -14.19 -17.38
N TRP A 270 3.78 -14.75 -16.30
CA TRP A 270 4.26 -13.99 -15.12
C TRP A 270 5.67 -13.42 -15.31
N ALA A 271 6.53 -14.13 -16.05
CA ALA A 271 7.95 -13.83 -16.08
C ALA A 271 8.30 -12.64 -16.98
N GLU A 272 7.65 -12.47 -18.10
CA GLU A 272 7.99 -11.38 -19.04
C GLU A 272 7.50 -10.01 -18.54
N SER A 273 6.25 -9.93 -18.09
CA SER A 273 5.70 -8.66 -17.58
C SER A 273 6.41 -8.19 -16.32
N ASP A 274 6.74 -9.11 -15.41
CA ASP A 274 7.47 -8.80 -14.18
C ASP A 274 8.92 -8.39 -14.47
N ALA A 275 9.61 -9.05 -15.39
CA ALA A 275 10.98 -8.71 -15.76
C ALA A 275 11.05 -7.31 -16.39
N ASP A 276 10.12 -6.97 -17.30
CA ASP A 276 10.07 -5.65 -17.90
C ASP A 276 9.73 -4.55 -16.90
N ALA A 277 8.85 -4.82 -15.94
CA ALA A 277 8.52 -3.91 -14.86
C ALA A 277 9.68 -3.76 -13.85
N ALA A 278 10.42 -4.82 -13.54
CA ALA A 278 11.61 -4.77 -12.70
C ALA A 278 12.73 -3.95 -13.36
N ARG A 279 12.96 -4.12 -14.68
CA ARG A 279 13.90 -3.29 -15.44
C ARG A 279 13.50 -1.81 -15.41
N LEU A 280 12.19 -1.50 -15.53
CA LEU A 280 11.71 -0.13 -15.39
C LEU A 280 12.06 0.46 -14.02
N LEU A 281 11.82 -0.27 -12.93
CA LEU A 281 12.19 0.19 -11.59
C LEU A 281 13.69 0.35 -11.43
N SER A 282 14.47 -0.58 -11.94
CA SER A 282 15.94 -0.49 -11.92
C SER A 282 16.46 0.75 -12.67
N ASP A 283 15.88 1.07 -13.84
CA ASP A 283 16.18 2.30 -14.58
C ASP A 283 15.84 3.55 -13.75
N VAL A 284 14.69 3.55 -13.05
CA VAL A 284 14.28 4.65 -12.17
C VAL A 284 15.23 4.79 -10.98
N PHE A 285 15.65 3.69 -10.35
CA PHE A 285 16.59 3.72 -9.22
C PHE A 285 17.98 4.23 -9.64
N ALA A 286 18.43 3.88 -10.84
CA ALA A 286 19.72 4.31 -11.36
C ALA A 286 19.75 5.78 -11.79
N HIS A 287 18.67 6.29 -12.36
CA HIS A 287 18.67 7.58 -13.04
C HIS A 287 17.67 8.61 -12.45
N GLY A 288 16.75 8.18 -11.58
CA GLY A 288 15.64 9.01 -11.08
C GLY A 288 14.64 9.33 -12.19
N VAL A 289 14.28 10.62 -12.34
CA VAL A 289 13.34 11.07 -13.38
C VAL A 289 13.96 10.90 -14.76
N CYS A 290 13.38 9.99 -15.57
CA CYS A 290 13.89 9.67 -16.89
C CYS A 290 12.77 9.37 -17.89
N ASP A 291 12.81 10.01 -19.07
CA ASP A 291 11.76 9.88 -20.09
C ASP A 291 11.72 8.48 -20.72
N HIS A 292 12.84 7.79 -20.77
CA HIS A 292 12.93 6.41 -21.23
C HIS A 292 12.13 5.44 -20.35
N ALA A 293 12.26 5.55 -19.02
CA ALA A 293 11.47 4.76 -18.07
C ALA A 293 9.98 5.05 -18.23
N MET A 294 9.60 6.32 -18.43
CA MET A 294 8.19 6.69 -18.64
C MET A 294 7.62 6.14 -19.95
N ALA A 295 8.39 6.14 -21.04
CA ALA A 295 7.96 5.51 -22.29
C ALA A 295 7.76 3.99 -22.11
N ARG A 296 8.61 3.32 -21.32
CA ARG A 296 8.44 1.90 -20.96
C ARG A 296 7.18 1.69 -20.12
N ALA A 297 6.97 2.53 -19.08
CA ALA A 297 5.76 2.49 -18.25
C ALA A 297 4.48 2.58 -19.09
N GLN A 298 4.41 3.54 -20.02
CA GLN A 298 3.26 3.70 -20.90
C GLN A 298 3.01 2.48 -21.82
N ARG A 299 4.07 1.83 -22.32
CA ARG A 299 3.92 0.59 -23.08
C ARG A 299 3.35 -0.54 -22.24
N LEU A 300 3.85 -0.75 -21.03
CA LEU A 300 3.37 -1.79 -20.12
C LEU A 300 1.91 -1.58 -19.74
N VAL A 301 1.51 -0.35 -19.42
CA VAL A 301 0.11 0.00 -19.12
C VAL A 301 -0.83 -0.32 -20.29
N ARG A 302 -0.40 -0.12 -21.54
CA ARG A 302 -1.21 -0.40 -22.74
C ARG A 302 -1.24 -1.87 -23.11
N ALA A 303 -0.16 -2.61 -22.80
CA ALA A 303 -0.02 -4.02 -23.16
C ALA A 303 -0.75 -4.96 -22.21
N HIS A 304 -0.94 -4.58 -20.96
CA HIS A 304 -1.46 -5.45 -19.92
C HIS A 304 -2.77 -4.94 -19.33
N ARG A 305 -3.71 -5.86 -19.07
CA ARG A 305 -4.88 -5.65 -18.23
C ARG A 305 -4.58 -6.15 -16.83
N LEU A 306 -5.33 -5.66 -15.85
CA LEU A 306 -5.18 -6.10 -14.47
C LEU A 306 -5.75 -7.51 -14.29
N ASP A 307 -4.89 -8.48 -14.02
CA ASP A 307 -5.24 -9.86 -13.68
C ASP A 307 -4.25 -10.43 -12.66
N ASP A 308 -4.44 -11.70 -12.28
CA ASP A 308 -3.60 -12.35 -11.27
C ASP A 308 -2.12 -12.46 -11.72
N THR A 309 -1.86 -12.46 -13.04
CA THR A 309 -0.51 -12.57 -13.60
C THR A 309 0.19 -11.23 -13.76
N THR A 310 -0.56 -10.15 -13.97
CA THR A 310 -0.03 -8.82 -14.28
C THR A 310 -0.08 -7.85 -13.10
N PHE A 311 -0.82 -8.17 -12.04
CA PHE A 311 -0.96 -7.32 -10.85
C PHE A 311 0.38 -6.83 -10.30
N GLY A 312 1.37 -7.73 -10.14
CA GLY A 312 2.69 -7.40 -9.63
C GLY A 312 3.45 -6.44 -10.55
N ALA A 313 3.42 -6.71 -11.85
CA ALA A 313 4.07 -5.87 -12.87
C ALA A 313 3.43 -4.47 -12.93
N LEU A 314 2.10 -4.39 -12.93
CA LEU A 314 1.39 -3.11 -12.96
C LEU A 314 1.62 -2.29 -11.68
N LEU A 315 1.77 -2.96 -10.54
CA LEU A 315 2.15 -2.31 -9.30
C LEU A 315 3.57 -1.72 -9.36
N MET A 316 4.54 -2.46 -9.92
CA MET A 316 5.90 -1.95 -10.14
C MET A 316 5.94 -0.77 -11.11
N VAL A 317 5.08 -0.76 -12.13
CA VAL A 317 4.94 0.38 -13.04
C VAL A 317 4.42 1.61 -12.29
N LEU A 318 3.41 1.43 -11.43
CA LEU A 318 2.89 2.51 -10.58
C LEU A 318 3.97 3.07 -9.65
N ASP A 319 4.74 2.18 -9.00
CA ASP A 319 5.90 2.54 -8.19
C ASP A 319 6.88 3.43 -8.99
N GLY A 320 7.24 2.99 -10.19
CA GLY A 320 8.15 3.71 -11.07
C GLY A 320 7.65 5.11 -11.45
N MET A 321 6.35 5.26 -11.71
CA MET A 321 5.75 6.55 -12.01
C MET A 321 5.78 7.49 -10.80
N VAL A 322 5.44 6.99 -9.60
CA VAL A 322 5.48 7.76 -8.36
C VAL A 322 6.90 8.17 -8.02
N TYR A 323 7.86 7.28 -8.14
CA TYR A 323 9.27 7.55 -7.85
C TYR A 323 9.93 8.46 -8.89
N SER A 324 9.39 8.52 -10.12
CA SER A 324 9.79 9.46 -11.15
C SER A 324 9.10 10.83 -11.08
N ASP A 325 8.43 11.14 -9.96
CA ASP A 325 7.73 12.43 -9.74
C ASP A 325 6.61 12.72 -10.77
N ARG A 326 6.03 11.67 -11.40
CA ARG A 326 4.92 11.76 -12.36
C ARG A 326 3.56 11.55 -11.67
N LEU A 327 3.32 12.33 -10.61
CA LEU A 327 2.18 12.10 -9.70
C LEU A 327 0.82 12.20 -10.37
N ASP A 328 0.61 13.14 -11.31
CA ASP A 328 -0.68 13.32 -12.00
C ASP A 328 -1.03 12.09 -12.84
N SER A 329 -0.05 11.61 -13.63
CA SER A 329 -0.23 10.40 -14.44
C SER A 329 -0.41 9.16 -13.57
N ALA A 330 0.38 9.02 -12.50
CA ALA A 330 0.29 7.93 -11.54
C ALA A 330 -1.08 7.92 -10.84
N ALA A 331 -1.59 9.09 -10.46
CA ALA A 331 -2.88 9.25 -9.80
C ALA A 331 -4.04 8.82 -10.68
N THR A 332 -4.08 9.30 -11.93
CA THR A 332 -5.11 8.93 -12.92
C THR A 332 -5.13 7.43 -13.17
N TRP A 333 -3.96 6.85 -13.35
CA TRP A 333 -3.87 5.42 -13.61
C TRP A 333 -4.18 4.57 -12.38
N CYS A 334 -3.75 5.00 -11.19
CA CYS A 334 -4.09 4.33 -9.93
C CYS A 334 -5.62 4.29 -9.71
N GLU A 335 -6.34 5.36 -10.03
CA GLU A 335 -7.80 5.39 -9.97
C GLU A 335 -8.43 4.35 -10.92
N SER A 336 -7.92 4.24 -12.15
CA SER A 336 -8.37 3.23 -13.11
C SER A 336 -8.16 1.81 -12.57
N LEU A 337 -6.99 1.52 -11.99
CA LEU A 337 -6.70 0.22 -11.37
C LEU A 337 -7.59 -0.07 -10.15
N MET A 338 -7.91 0.94 -9.35
CA MET A 338 -8.85 0.79 -8.22
C MET A 338 -10.27 0.44 -8.70
N LEU A 339 -10.75 1.08 -9.76
CA LEU A 339 -12.06 0.79 -10.37
C LEU A 339 -12.08 -0.62 -10.99
N GLU A 340 -11.03 -1.00 -11.70
CA GLU A 340 -10.92 -2.34 -12.29
C GLU A 340 -10.83 -3.42 -11.20
N SER A 341 -10.09 -3.18 -10.11
CA SER A 341 -10.04 -4.09 -8.96
C SER A 341 -11.40 -4.27 -8.30
N ALA A 342 -12.21 -3.20 -8.21
CA ALA A 342 -13.56 -3.27 -7.67
C ALA A 342 -14.49 -4.07 -8.59
N ALA A 343 -14.43 -3.85 -9.92
CA ALA A 343 -15.21 -4.59 -10.91
C ALA A 343 -14.90 -6.09 -10.87
N ARG A 344 -13.63 -6.44 -10.65
CA ARG A 344 -13.14 -7.83 -10.51
C ARG A 344 -13.35 -8.42 -9.10
N ARG A 345 -14.01 -7.71 -8.19
CA ARG A 345 -14.23 -8.14 -6.79
C ARG A 345 -12.94 -8.57 -6.10
N ALA A 346 -11.86 -7.78 -6.28
CA ALA A 346 -10.54 -8.04 -5.72
C ALA A 346 -10.20 -7.01 -4.61
N PRO A 347 -10.74 -7.14 -3.40
CA PRO A 347 -10.58 -6.15 -2.32
C PRO A 347 -9.14 -6.00 -1.85
N ALA A 348 -8.31 -7.05 -1.95
CA ALA A 348 -6.90 -6.97 -1.66
C ALA A 348 -6.17 -6.01 -2.61
N TRP A 349 -6.37 -6.16 -3.92
CA TRP A 349 -5.77 -5.28 -4.93
C TRP A 349 -6.24 -3.84 -4.76
N GLN A 350 -7.56 -3.66 -4.55
CA GLN A 350 -8.13 -2.34 -4.31
C GLN A 350 -7.50 -1.64 -3.09
N SER A 351 -7.23 -2.40 -2.01
CA SER A 351 -6.58 -1.85 -0.81
C SER A 351 -5.13 -1.44 -1.09
N ILE A 352 -4.36 -2.23 -1.86
CA ILE A 352 -2.97 -1.89 -2.22
C ILE A 352 -2.93 -0.61 -3.07
N PHE A 353 -3.79 -0.49 -4.08
CA PHE A 353 -3.85 0.74 -4.88
C PHE A 353 -4.33 1.94 -4.05
N ALA A 354 -5.28 1.75 -3.11
CA ALA A 354 -5.70 2.80 -2.20
C ALA A 354 -4.56 3.29 -1.27
N ILE A 355 -3.66 2.40 -0.84
CA ILE A 355 -2.46 2.75 -0.08
C ILE A 355 -1.53 3.63 -0.92
N TRP A 356 -1.28 3.27 -2.18
CA TRP A 356 -0.49 4.12 -3.09
C TRP A 356 -1.17 5.46 -3.37
N ARG A 357 -2.50 5.46 -3.51
CA ARG A 357 -3.25 6.71 -3.67
C ARG A 357 -3.12 7.61 -2.45
N SER A 358 -3.12 7.03 -1.25
CA SER A 358 -2.82 7.76 -0.01
C SER A 358 -1.43 8.41 -0.03
N ALA A 359 -0.39 7.66 -0.43
CA ALA A 359 0.97 8.19 -0.54
C ALA A 359 1.07 9.36 -1.54
N MET A 360 0.33 9.30 -2.66
CA MET A 360 0.24 10.41 -3.61
C MET A 360 -0.49 11.62 -3.01
N PHE A 361 -1.57 11.42 -2.24
CA PHE A 361 -2.27 12.49 -1.54
C PHE A 361 -1.40 13.17 -0.48
N VAL A 362 -0.56 12.42 0.26
CA VAL A 362 0.45 13.01 1.17
C VAL A 362 1.36 13.96 0.39
N ARG A 363 1.90 13.52 -0.75
CA ARG A 363 2.78 14.33 -1.59
C ARG A 363 2.07 15.53 -2.26
N ALA A 364 0.77 15.44 -2.45
CA ALA A 364 -0.05 16.55 -2.97
C ALA A 364 -0.54 17.52 -1.87
N GLY A 365 -0.31 17.19 -0.59
CA GLY A 365 -0.79 17.97 0.54
C GLY A 365 -2.28 17.78 0.85
N ALA A 366 -2.95 16.80 0.25
CA ALA A 366 -4.36 16.48 0.53
C ALA A 366 -4.49 15.51 1.73
N LEU A 367 -4.19 16.04 2.94
CA LEU A 367 -3.92 15.24 4.13
C LEU A 367 -5.12 14.41 4.60
N ASP A 368 -6.33 14.97 4.62
CA ASP A 368 -7.54 14.23 5.03
C ASP A 368 -7.88 13.10 4.05
N ALA A 369 -7.70 13.34 2.74
CA ALA A 369 -7.87 12.29 1.74
C ALA A 369 -6.84 11.17 1.89
N ALA A 370 -5.59 11.51 2.21
CA ALA A 370 -4.54 10.54 2.48
C ALA A 370 -4.91 9.63 3.67
N ILE A 371 -5.34 10.23 4.79
CA ILE A 371 -5.76 9.50 5.99
C ILE A 371 -6.96 8.60 5.67
N ALA A 372 -7.96 9.11 4.94
CA ALA A 372 -9.14 8.34 4.58
C ALA A 372 -8.80 7.12 3.71
N HIS A 373 -7.96 7.29 2.68
CA HIS A 373 -7.58 6.19 1.78
C HIS A 373 -6.77 5.09 2.49
N ALA A 374 -5.76 5.45 3.27
CA ALA A 374 -4.96 4.47 4.02
C ALA A 374 -5.76 3.81 5.16
N GLY A 375 -6.55 4.58 5.90
CA GLY A 375 -7.41 4.06 6.97
C GLY A 375 -8.47 3.09 6.43
N ASN A 376 -9.13 3.43 5.31
CA ASN A 376 -10.08 2.54 4.66
C ASN A 376 -9.41 1.26 4.12
N ALA A 377 -8.18 1.34 3.61
CA ALA A 377 -7.45 0.17 3.15
C ALA A 377 -7.13 -0.80 4.32
N LEU A 378 -6.66 -0.28 5.46
CA LEU A 378 -6.42 -1.06 6.68
C LEU A 378 -7.71 -1.62 7.28
N GLY A 379 -8.84 -0.89 7.20
CA GLY A 379 -10.13 -1.32 7.70
C GLY A 379 -10.80 -2.41 6.85
N ARG A 380 -10.61 -2.38 5.53
CA ARG A 380 -11.17 -3.40 4.60
C ARG A 380 -10.48 -4.75 4.71
N VAL A 381 -9.19 -4.72 4.96
CA VAL A 381 -8.33 -5.89 5.03
C VAL A 381 -7.60 -5.83 6.37
N ARG A 382 -7.73 -6.86 7.21
CA ARG A 382 -6.98 -6.91 8.46
C ARG A 382 -5.49 -6.68 8.19
N GLY A 383 -4.83 -5.83 8.99
CA GLY A 383 -3.46 -5.37 8.76
C GLY A 383 -2.45 -6.49 8.45
N GLU A 384 -2.56 -7.64 9.13
CA GLU A 384 -1.75 -8.84 8.88
C GLU A 384 -1.86 -9.36 7.43
N SER A 385 -2.99 -9.12 6.77
CA SER A 385 -3.26 -9.62 5.41
C SER A 385 -2.71 -8.70 4.31
N LEU A 386 -2.35 -7.45 4.64
CA LEU A 386 -1.64 -6.53 3.75
C LEU A 386 -0.14 -6.79 3.74
N GLY A 387 0.35 -7.61 4.68
CA GLY A 387 1.76 -7.97 4.78
C GLY A 387 2.67 -6.75 4.80
N THR A 388 3.70 -6.76 3.96
CA THR A 388 4.67 -5.66 3.86
C THR A 388 4.03 -4.31 3.52
N TYR A 389 2.92 -4.27 2.74
CA TYR A 389 2.24 -3.03 2.38
C TYR A 389 1.50 -2.35 3.54
N ALA A 390 1.28 -3.05 4.65
CA ALA A 390 0.81 -2.42 5.89
C ALA A 390 1.78 -1.31 6.35
N GLY A 391 3.09 -1.51 6.14
CA GLY A 391 4.10 -0.51 6.43
C GLY A 391 3.95 0.78 5.62
N LEU A 392 3.54 0.69 4.35
CA LEU A 392 3.29 1.88 3.51
C LEU A 392 2.00 2.59 3.93
N ALA A 393 0.96 1.85 4.30
CA ALA A 393 -0.28 2.43 4.82
C ALA A 393 -0.04 3.20 6.12
N VAL A 394 0.69 2.58 7.06
CA VAL A 394 1.07 3.22 8.33
C VAL A 394 1.94 4.44 8.07
N ALA A 395 2.92 4.36 7.17
CA ALA A 395 3.76 5.50 6.80
C ALA A 395 2.91 6.68 6.28
N GLY A 396 1.94 6.43 5.39
CA GLY A 396 1.03 7.44 4.89
C GLY A 396 0.16 8.08 6.00
N LEU A 397 -0.37 7.25 6.92
CA LEU A 397 -1.16 7.73 8.06
C LEU A 397 -0.32 8.58 9.03
N VAL A 398 0.89 8.13 9.36
CA VAL A 398 1.81 8.87 10.23
C VAL A 398 2.20 10.20 9.62
N GLU A 399 2.60 10.21 8.34
CA GLU A 399 3.05 11.44 7.66
C GLU A 399 1.91 12.45 7.50
N ALA A 400 0.72 11.99 7.05
CA ALA A 400 -0.45 12.85 6.88
C ALA A 400 -0.95 13.40 8.23
N SER A 401 -1.08 12.54 9.26
CA SER A 401 -1.52 12.97 10.59
C SER A 401 -0.52 13.94 11.24
N THR A 402 0.78 13.71 11.06
CA THR A 402 1.84 14.61 11.53
C THR A 402 1.74 15.97 10.86
N ALA A 403 1.61 16.01 9.53
CA ALA A 403 1.47 17.27 8.78
C ALA A 403 0.18 18.02 9.12
N ALA A 404 -0.89 17.28 9.45
CA ALA A 404 -2.16 17.84 9.93
C ALA A 404 -2.12 18.31 11.40
N GLY A 405 -1.03 18.03 12.16
CA GLY A 405 -0.91 18.36 13.57
C GLY A 405 -1.62 17.37 14.52
N ARG A 406 -2.07 16.24 14.02
CA ARG A 406 -2.75 15.17 14.79
C ARG A 406 -1.73 14.22 15.42
N TYR A 407 -0.84 14.75 16.26
CA TYR A 407 0.33 14.01 16.79
C TYR A 407 -0.04 12.79 17.62
N ARG A 408 -1.18 12.81 18.35
CA ARG A 408 -1.66 11.65 19.12
C ARG A 408 -2.08 10.49 18.21
N GLU A 409 -2.75 10.80 17.09
CA GLU A 409 -3.14 9.80 16.09
C GLU A 409 -1.90 9.24 15.39
N ALA A 410 -0.96 10.10 15.01
CA ALA A 410 0.31 9.69 14.40
C ALA A 410 1.10 8.74 15.34
N ALA A 411 1.16 9.03 16.65
CA ALA A 411 1.78 8.16 17.65
C ALA A 411 1.09 6.80 17.72
N ALA A 412 -0.25 6.77 17.76
CA ALA A 412 -1.01 5.52 17.81
C ALA A 412 -0.77 4.64 16.58
N TYR A 413 -0.57 5.23 15.39
CA TYR A 413 -0.20 4.46 14.20
C TYR A 413 1.24 3.90 14.27
N LEU A 414 2.16 4.59 14.93
CA LEU A 414 3.53 4.09 15.15
C LEU A 414 3.60 2.89 16.10
N ASP A 415 2.60 2.72 16.96
CA ASP A 415 2.45 1.57 17.86
C ASP A 415 1.89 0.32 17.13
N THR A 416 1.53 0.45 15.84
CA THR A 416 1.06 -0.69 15.04
C THR A 416 2.19 -1.69 14.82
N GLU A 417 1.95 -2.95 15.17
CA GLU A 417 2.89 -4.04 14.91
C GLU A 417 2.98 -4.29 13.39
N LEU A 418 4.19 -4.20 12.85
CA LEU A 418 4.48 -4.38 11.43
C LEU A 418 5.32 -5.64 11.22
N PRO A 419 5.13 -6.36 10.10
CA PRO A 419 5.95 -7.49 9.75
C PRO A 419 7.44 -7.12 9.60
N ASP A 420 8.35 -8.00 10.00
CA ASP A 420 9.81 -7.81 9.88
C ASP A 420 10.24 -7.53 8.44
N THR A 421 9.52 -8.05 7.45
CA THR A 421 9.77 -7.82 6.04
C THR A 421 9.68 -6.34 5.64
N VAL A 422 8.97 -5.51 6.40
CA VAL A 422 8.95 -4.06 6.19
C VAL A 422 10.36 -3.50 6.30
N ALA A 423 11.10 -3.86 7.34
CA ALA A 423 12.46 -3.38 7.56
C ALA A 423 13.47 -3.83 6.49
N LEU A 424 13.19 -4.95 5.81
CA LEU A 424 14.02 -5.54 4.76
C LEU A 424 13.65 -5.02 3.35
N SER A 425 12.56 -4.28 3.23
CA SER A 425 11.97 -3.84 1.97
C SER A 425 12.13 -2.34 1.72
N ARG A 426 11.94 -1.93 0.46
CA ARG A 426 11.87 -0.50 0.12
C ARG A 426 10.72 0.24 0.83
N ILE A 427 9.66 -0.48 1.22
CA ILE A 427 8.55 0.08 2.00
C ILE A 427 9.04 0.59 3.37
N GLY A 428 10.04 -0.07 3.95
CA GLY A 428 10.67 0.37 5.19
C GLY A 428 11.33 1.75 5.09
N LEU A 429 11.74 2.18 3.90
CA LEU A 429 12.29 3.53 3.69
C LEU A 429 11.22 4.61 3.89
N HIS A 430 10.01 4.37 3.37
CA HIS A 430 8.86 5.27 3.59
C HIS A 430 8.48 5.31 5.07
N TYR A 431 8.45 4.15 5.73
CA TYR A 431 8.15 4.08 7.17
C TYR A 431 9.18 4.83 8.02
N LEU A 432 10.49 4.62 7.77
CA LEU A 432 11.57 5.34 8.46
C LEU A 432 11.42 6.86 8.29
N ARG A 433 11.17 7.31 7.07
CA ARG A 433 10.96 8.73 6.79
C ARG A 433 9.75 9.28 7.56
N ALA A 434 8.61 8.60 7.50
CA ALA A 434 7.39 9.03 8.18
C ALA A 434 7.60 9.13 9.70
N ARG A 435 8.26 8.13 10.31
CA ARG A 435 8.61 8.11 11.72
C ARG A 435 9.56 9.26 12.09
N GLY A 436 10.59 9.47 11.28
CA GLY A 436 11.52 10.60 11.47
C GLY A 436 10.81 11.96 11.35
N ARG A 437 9.87 12.12 10.42
CA ARG A 437 9.04 13.33 10.31
C ARG A 437 8.17 13.55 11.54
N TYR A 438 7.60 12.49 12.10
CA TYR A 438 6.87 12.58 13.38
C TYR A 438 7.80 13.01 14.52
N HIS A 439 8.95 12.36 14.68
CA HIS A 439 9.91 12.74 15.73
C HIS A 439 10.37 14.20 15.62
N LEU A 440 10.61 14.67 14.39
CA LEU A 440 10.94 16.08 14.12
C LEU A 440 9.81 17.01 14.57
N ALA A 441 8.55 16.67 14.24
CA ALA A 441 7.40 17.50 14.56
C ALA A 441 7.10 17.59 16.07
N VAL A 442 7.44 16.56 16.84
CA VAL A 442 7.30 16.56 18.31
C VAL A 442 8.55 17.05 19.04
N GLY A 443 9.58 17.51 18.29
CA GLY A 443 10.80 18.10 18.87
C GLY A 443 11.89 17.11 19.26
N ASP A 444 11.73 15.81 18.97
CA ASP A 444 12.77 14.79 19.19
C ASP A 444 13.74 14.75 18.00
N HIS A 445 14.62 15.76 17.95
CA HIS A 445 15.55 15.93 16.83
C HIS A 445 16.60 14.81 16.72
N GLU A 446 16.93 14.15 17.82
CA GLU A 446 17.91 13.07 17.86
C GLU A 446 17.35 11.82 17.15
N ARG A 447 16.16 11.37 17.55
CA ARG A 447 15.50 10.23 16.88
C ARG A 447 15.18 10.54 15.43
N ALA A 448 14.73 11.77 15.13
CA ALA A 448 14.49 12.19 13.75
C ALA A 448 15.74 12.03 12.88
N ARG A 449 16.90 12.53 13.34
CA ARG A 449 18.17 12.39 12.61
C ARG A 449 18.62 10.95 12.47
N ALA A 450 18.44 10.12 13.50
CA ALA A 450 18.76 8.70 13.44
C ALA A 450 17.95 8.00 12.32
N ASP A 451 16.63 8.25 12.25
CA ASP A 451 15.76 7.67 11.21
C ASP A 451 16.13 8.14 9.81
N PHE A 452 16.36 9.44 9.60
CA PHE A 452 16.73 9.97 8.30
C PHE A 452 18.12 9.50 7.85
N THR A 453 19.07 9.38 8.76
CA THR A 453 20.40 8.84 8.47
C THR A 453 20.32 7.38 8.07
N LEU A 454 19.61 6.55 8.84
CA LEU A 454 19.39 5.13 8.52
C LEU A 454 18.66 4.96 7.19
N CYS A 455 17.65 5.80 6.89
CA CYS A 455 16.98 5.81 5.61
C CYS A 455 17.98 6.07 4.46
N GLY A 456 18.80 7.11 4.59
CA GLY A 456 19.81 7.45 3.59
C GLY A 456 20.91 6.42 3.43
N GLU A 457 21.36 5.77 4.49
CA GLU A 457 22.33 4.68 4.48
C GLU A 457 21.78 3.47 3.73
N ARG A 458 20.55 3.06 4.04
CA ARG A 458 19.88 1.96 3.34
C ARG A 458 19.68 2.29 1.86
N MET A 459 19.17 3.48 1.53
CA MET A 459 18.98 3.89 0.14
C MET A 459 20.28 3.80 -0.68
N ARG A 460 21.40 4.25 -0.12
CA ARG A 460 22.74 4.15 -0.78
C ARG A 460 23.20 2.71 -0.91
N ARG A 461 23.09 1.92 0.17
CA ARG A 461 23.50 0.52 0.18
C ARG A 461 22.68 -0.32 -0.82
N TRP A 462 21.40 -0.01 -0.98
CA TRP A 462 20.49 -0.72 -1.86
C TRP A 462 20.44 -0.15 -3.29
N HIS A 463 21.30 0.82 -3.61
CA HIS A 463 21.32 1.50 -4.91
C HIS A 463 19.97 2.15 -5.31
N MET A 464 19.22 2.65 -4.32
CA MET A 464 17.90 3.29 -4.47
C MET A 464 17.93 4.76 -4.01
N ASP A 465 19.09 5.42 -4.05
CA ASP A 465 19.25 6.79 -3.52
C ASP A 465 18.66 7.81 -4.50
N ILE A 466 17.33 7.86 -4.57
CA ILE A 466 16.57 8.79 -5.41
C ILE A 466 15.58 9.60 -4.57
N ALA A 467 15.38 10.86 -4.92
CA ALA A 467 14.50 11.77 -4.20
C ALA A 467 13.02 11.32 -4.21
N GLY A 468 12.61 10.57 -5.25
CA GLY A 468 11.25 10.07 -5.39
C GLY A 468 10.84 9.04 -4.34
N ILE A 469 11.79 8.31 -3.75
CA ILE A 469 11.53 7.42 -2.60
C ILE A 469 11.51 8.24 -1.31
N ALA A 470 12.63 8.91 -0.98
CA ALA A 470 12.72 9.76 0.20
C ALA A 470 13.78 10.86 -0.01
N PRO A 471 13.43 12.15 0.11
CA PRO A 471 14.39 13.25 0.07
C PRO A 471 15.13 13.42 1.43
N TRP A 472 15.69 12.34 1.95
CA TRP A 472 16.25 12.23 3.31
C TRP A 472 17.31 13.30 3.65
N ARG A 473 18.01 13.83 2.62
CA ARG A 473 18.97 14.93 2.82
C ARG A 473 18.27 16.23 3.20
N ASN A 474 17.09 16.51 2.61
CA ASN A 474 16.27 17.64 3.00
C ASN A 474 15.70 17.44 4.41
N ASP A 475 15.25 16.22 4.73
CA ASP A 475 14.71 15.91 6.06
C ASP A 475 15.80 16.05 7.14
N LEU A 476 17.06 15.65 6.88
CA LEU A 476 18.21 15.93 7.73
C LEU A 476 18.48 17.43 7.86
N ALA A 477 18.46 18.16 6.74
CA ALA A 477 18.70 19.61 6.75
C ALA A 477 17.64 20.33 7.61
N GLU A 478 16.37 19.94 7.52
CA GLU A 478 15.29 20.49 8.32
C GLU A 478 15.48 20.19 9.82
N SER A 479 15.89 18.94 10.16
CA SER A 479 16.18 18.54 11.52
C SER A 479 17.36 19.31 12.14
N TYR A 480 18.45 19.54 11.38
CA TYR A 480 19.56 20.36 11.84
C TYR A 480 19.17 21.83 12.02
N LEU A 481 18.36 22.36 11.09
CA LEU A 481 17.87 23.73 11.19
C LEU A 481 17.00 23.91 12.46
N ALA A 482 16.10 22.96 12.73
CA ALA A 482 15.25 22.96 13.92
C ALA A 482 16.07 22.84 15.23
N ALA A 483 17.18 22.11 15.19
CA ALA A 483 18.12 21.97 16.33
C ALA A 483 19.07 23.17 16.49
N GLY A 484 18.97 24.22 15.64
CA GLY A 484 19.81 25.41 15.73
C GLY A 484 21.21 25.27 15.10
N ASP A 485 21.42 24.27 14.23
CA ASP A 485 22.65 24.11 13.46
C ASP A 485 22.46 24.48 11.97
N PRO A 486 22.53 25.77 11.61
CA PRO A 486 22.34 26.22 10.24
C PRO A 486 23.49 25.81 9.30
N ARG A 487 24.66 25.47 9.82
CA ARG A 487 25.79 25.03 8.98
C ARG A 487 25.53 23.65 8.42
N SER A 488 25.19 22.67 9.26
CA SER A 488 24.83 21.33 8.84
C SER A 488 23.55 21.32 7.99
N ALA A 489 22.56 22.14 8.33
CA ALA A 489 21.34 22.30 7.54
C ALA A 489 21.67 22.73 6.11
N ARG A 490 22.50 23.76 5.94
CA ARG A 490 22.95 24.23 4.63
C ARG A 490 23.73 23.17 3.86
N HIS A 491 24.60 22.45 4.55
CA HIS A 491 25.39 21.36 3.94
C HIS A 491 24.50 20.31 3.31
N TRP A 492 23.51 19.80 4.04
CA TRP A 492 22.63 18.73 3.58
C TRP A 492 21.66 19.21 2.50
N ALA A 493 21.06 20.41 2.64
CA ALA A 493 20.19 20.99 1.61
C ALA A 493 20.96 21.22 0.28
N ALA A 494 22.19 21.75 0.34
CA ALA A 494 23.02 21.91 -0.84
C ALA A 494 23.47 20.55 -1.43
N ALA A 495 23.72 19.55 -0.58
CA ALA A 495 24.02 18.19 -1.02
C ALA A 495 22.84 17.58 -1.78
N HIS A 496 21.59 17.84 -1.37
CA HIS A 496 20.41 17.39 -2.10
C HIS A 496 20.30 18.04 -3.48
N VAL A 497 20.51 19.35 -3.59
CA VAL A 497 20.51 20.06 -4.90
C VAL A 497 21.57 19.48 -5.85
N ARG A 498 22.77 19.19 -5.34
CA ARG A 498 23.83 18.54 -6.14
C ARG A 498 23.41 17.13 -6.57
N HIS A 499 22.81 16.36 -5.68
CA HIS A 499 22.33 15.01 -5.96
C HIS A 499 21.25 15.02 -7.06
N LEU A 500 20.33 16.00 -7.06
CA LEU A 500 19.33 16.20 -8.11
C LEU A 500 19.93 16.68 -9.44
N ARG A 501 21.21 17.08 -9.49
CA ARG A 501 21.84 17.78 -10.63
C ARG A 501 21.12 19.08 -11.01
N GLY A 502 20.45 19.71 -10.03
CA GLY A 502 19.72 20.96 -10.16
C GLY A 502 18.35 20.92 -9.47
N ALA A 503 17.99 22.00 -8.80
CA ALA A 503 16.77 22.08 -8.00
C ALA A 503 15.47 21.88 -8.80
N THR A 504 15.47 22.19 -10.10
CA THR A 504 14.29 22.08 -10.97
C THR A 504 14.03 20.68 -11.51
N ARG A 505 14.91 19.74 -11.23
CA ARG A 505 14.84 18.36 -11.73
C ARG A 505 13.82 17.48 -10.98
N HIS A 506 13.43 17.88 -9.77
CA HIS A 506 12.48 17.13 -8.93
C HIS A 506 11.75 18.11 -8.00
N SER A 507 10.50 17.83 -7.65
CA SER A 507 9.65 18.66 -6.76
C SER A 507 10.34 19.00 -5.42
N SER A 508 11.08 18.05 -4.82
CA SER A 508 11.83 18.24 -3.57
C SER A 508 12.94 19.30 -3.63
N GLY A 509 13.28 19.79 -4.82
CA GLY A 509 14.19 20.92 -4.99
C GLY A 509 13.64 22.23 -4.44
N ALA A 510 12.31 22.40 -4.37
CA ALA A 510 11.68 23.53 -3.71
C ALA A 510 12.04 23.57 -2.21
N THR A 511 11.89 22.45 -1.52
CA THR A 511 12.29 22.28 -0.11
C THR A 511 13.78 22.58 0.09
N SER A 512 14.63 22.07 -0.80
CA SER A 512 16.08 22.36 -0.73
C SER A 512 16.38 23.86 -0.79
N LEU A 513 15.78 24.57 -1.77
CA LEU A 513 15.99 26.00 -1.92
C LEU A 513 15.45 26.80 -0.73
N ARG A 514 14.32 26.39 -0.16
CA ARG A 514 13.74 26.97 1.05
C ARG A 514 14.72 26.82 2.25
N LEU A 515 15.29 25.63 2.44
CA LEU A 515 16.25 25.35 3.50
C LEU A 515 17.58 26.11 3.30
N VAL A 516 18.07 26.18 2.06
CA VAL A 516 19.24 27.02 1.72
C VAL A 516 18.95 28.49 1.98
N ALA A 517 17.74 28.98 1.64
CA ALA A 517 17.34 30.37 1.90
C ALA A 517 17.30 30.68 3.39
N ALA A 518 16.79 29.74 4.22
CA ALA A 518 16.74 29.92 5.67
C ALA A 518 18.13 30.15 6.29
N THR A 519 19.16 29.58 5.69
CA THR A 519 20.56 29.67 6.15
C THR A 519 21.40 30.72 5.36
N SER A 520 20.79 31.49 4.46
CA SER A 520 21.46 32.46 3.60
C SER A 520 21.30 33.91 4.12
N PRO A 521 22.21 34.82 3.73
CA PRO A 521 22.04 36.24 4.02
C PRO A 521 20.73 36.81 3.44
N PRO A 522 20.13 37.85 4.06
CA PRO A 522 18.82 38.40 3.63
C PRO A 522 18.75 38.78 2.16
N ALA A 523 19.81 39.29 1.59
CA ALA A 523 19.89 39.72 0.17
C ALA A 523 19.67 38.55 -0.82
N GLN A 524 20.03 37.33 -0.47
CA GLN A 524 19.88 36.14 -1.31
C GLN A 524 18.56 35.39 -1.07
N ARG A 525 17.94 35.55 0.13
CA ARG A 525 16.77 34.76 0.54
C ARG A 525 15.60 34.88 -0.43
N ILE A 526 15.25 36.09 -0.82
CA ILE A 526 14.06 36.34 -1.67
C ILE A 526 14.20 35.65 -3.02
N GLY A 527 15.39 35.73 -3.65
CA GLY A 527 15.63 35.08 -4.93
C GLY A 527 15.47 33.55 -4.85
N LEU A 528 16.02 32.94 -3.80
CA LEU A 528 15.93 31.50 -3.55
C LEU A 528 14.48 31.07 -3.26
N LEU A 529 13.76 31.82 -2.41
CA LEU A 529 12.36 31.53 -2.05
C LEU A 529 11.39 31.74 -3.21
N ARG A 530 11.61 32.75 -4.07
CA ARG A 530 10.81 32.89 -5.29
C ARG A 530 10.97 31.70 -6.22
N LYS A 531 12.21 31.20 -6.38
CA LYS A 531 12.45 30.00 -7.16
C LYS A 531 11.88 28.74 -6.52
N ALA A 532 11.89 28.63 -5.19
CA ALA A 532 11.20 27.56 -4.46
C ALA A 532 9.69 27.60 -4.72
N VAL A 533 9.05 28.78 -4.64
CA VAL A 533 7.63 28.96 -4.96
C VAL A 533 7.31 28.60 -6.42
N GLU A 534 8.20 28.93 -7.36
CA GLU A 534 8.04 28.57 -8.77
C GLU A 534 8.04 27.06 -8.97
N ILE A 535 9.03 26.35 -8.39
CA ILE A 535 9.15 24.89 -8.48
C ILE A 535 7.96 24.21 -7.82
N ALA A 536 7.60 24.59 -6.59
CA ALA A 536 6.46 24.02 -5.88
C ALA A 536 5.13 24.32 -6.59
N GLY A 537 5.01 25.50 -7.20
CA GLY A 537 3.81 25.90 -7.95
C GLY A 537 3.65 25.22 -9.31
N ALA A 538 4.69 24.63 -9.84
CA ALA A 538 4.65 23.82 -11.07
C ALA A 538 4.25 22.36 -10.83
N GLY A 539 4.22 21.92 -9.56
CA GLY A 539 3.87 20.56 -9.14
C GLY A 539 2.57 20.50 -8.34
N PRO A 540 2.13 19.29 -7.97
CA PRO A 540 0.91 19.09 -7.20
C PRO A 540 1.06 19.34 -5.69
N ASP A 541 2.27 19.55 -5.17
CA ASP A 541 2.54 19.68 -3.73
C ASP A 541 2.12 21.04 -3.18
N LEU A 542 0.84 21.12 -2.78
CA LEU A 542 0.25 22.34 -2.24
C LEU A 542 0.79 22.69 -0.85
N LEU A 543 1.22 21.71 -0.07
CA LEU A 543 1.76 21.92 1.27
C LEU A 543 3.15 22.57 1.22
N GLU A 544 4.03 22.07 0.34
CA GLU A 544 5.34 22.71 0.12
C GLU A 544 5.19 24.10 -0.49
N LEU A 545 4.24 24.29 -1.42
CA LEU A 545 3.92 25.62 -1.97
C LEU A 545 3.47 26.58 -0.87
N ALA A 546 2.59 26.13 0.03
CA ALA A 546 2.12 26.93 1.16
C ALA A 546 3.29 27.30 2.09
N THR A 547 4.17 26.34 2.36
CA THR A 547 5.33 26.52 3.23
C THR A 547 6.35 27.50 2.60
N ALA A 548 6.64 27.35 1.31
CA ALA A 548 7.54 28.26 0.59
C ALA A 548 6.99 29.70 0.52
N LEU A 549 5.67 29.85 0.33
CA LEU A 549 5.01 31.15 0.38
C LEU A 549 5.03 31.78 1.78
N ALA A 550 4.89 30.98 2.84
CA ALA A 550 5.00 31.44 4.22
C ALA A 550 6.40 31.99 4.51
N ASP A 551 7.44 31.25 4.10
CA ASP A 551 8.84 31.66 4.27
C ASP A 551 9.16 32.90 3.41
N LEU A 552 8.60 33.01 2.20
CA LEU A 552 8.73 34.18 1.33
C LEU A 552 8.03 35.40 1.94
N ALA A 553 6.83 35.22 2.53
CA ALA A 553 6.11 36.29 3.22
C ALA A 553 6.94 36.83 4.40
N HIS A 554 7.56 35.94 5.16
CA HIS A 554 8.45 36.34 6.23
C HIS A 554 9.69 37.11 5.71
N ALA A 555 10.31 36.63 4.64
CA ALA A 555 11.46 37.31 4.04
C ALA A 555 11.08 38.72 3.55
N TYR A 556 9.91 38.91 2.91
CA TYR A 556 9.41 40.24 2.52
C TYR A 556 9.13 41.12 3.74
N HIS A 557 8.59 40.57 4.82
CA HIS A 557 8.34 41.33 6.05
C HIS A 557 9.64 41.89 6.64
N LEU A 558 10.71 41.09 6.67
CA LEU A 558 12.01 41.48 7.22
C LEU A 558 12.67 42.67 6.45
N ILE A 559 12.40 42.80 5.16
CA ILE A 559 12.92 43.90 4.34
C ILE A 559 11.92 45.08 4.18
N GLY A 560 10.76 45.05 4.87
CA GLY A 560 9.77 46.10 4.88
C GLY A 560 8.76 46.09 3.69
N GLU A 561 8.79 45.11 2.82
CA GLU A 561 7.89 44.93 1.65
C GLU A 561 6.51 44.40 2.12
N ARG A 562 5.79 45.22 2.89
CA ARG A 562 4.57 44.84 3.61
C ARG A 562 3.46 44.28 2.72
N ASP A 563 3.23 44.89 1.54
CA ASP A 563 2.14 44.47 0.64
C ASP A 563 2.42 43.11 -0.01
N ARG A 564 3.68 42.86 -0.41
CA ARG A 564 4.12 41.56 -0.91
C ARG A 564 4.06 40.49 0.18
N ALA A 565 4.47 40.83 1.40
CA ALA A 565 4.36 39.97 2.54
C ALA A 565 2.92 39.56 2.83
N ARG A 566 1.97 40.50 2.86
CA ARG A 566 0.55 40.24 3.06
C ARG A 566 -0.05 39.37 1.95
N THR A 567 0.34 39.63 0.70
CA THR A 567 -0.17 38.85 -0.44
C THR A 567 0.31 37.40 -0.39
N ALA A 568 1.60 37.17 -0.13
CA ALA A 568 2.18 35.82 0.03
C ALA A 568 1.59 35.08 1.25
N SER A 569 1.45 35.76 2.40
CA SER A 569 0.87 35.21 3.61
C SER A 569 -0.59 34.78 3.43
N ARG A 570 -1.42 35.61 2.77
CA ARG A 570 -2.81 35.25 2.47
C ARG A 570 -2.93 34.05 1.55
N ARG A 571 -2.05 33.94 0.54
CA ARG A 571 -2.02 32.80 -0.35
C ARG A 571 -1.57 31.53 0.39
N ALA A 572 -0.52 31.64 1.22
CA ALA A 572 -0.04 30.55 2.05
C ALA A 572 -1.12 30.03 3.01
N LEU A 573 -1.86 30.94 3.66
CA LEU A 573 -2.92 30.58 4.60
C LEU A 573 -4.06 29.81 3.91
N ARG A 574 -4.53 30.27 2.75
CA ARG A 574 -5.57 29.56 1.99
C ARG A 574 -5.13 28.14 1.59
N LEU A 575 -3.87 27.98 1.16
CA LEU A 575 -3.35 26.66 0.82
C LEU A 575 -3.18 25.78 2.05
N ALA A 576 -2.71 26.31 3.18
CA ALA A 576 -2.61 25.58 4.44
C ALA A 576 -3.99 25.10 4.95
N GLU A 577 -5.03 25.94 4.80
CA GLU A 577 -6.42 25.58 5.08
C GLU A 577 -6.92 24.47 4.14
N GLN A 578 -6.66 24.61 2.84
CA GLN A 578 -7.01 23.59 1.84
C GLN A 578 -6.34 22.24 2.10
N CYS A 579 -5.09 22.25 2.57
CA CYS A 579 -4.36 21.03 2.94
C CYS A 579 -4.79 20.43 4.30
N GLY A 580 -5.49 21.19 5.16
CA GLY A 580 -5.73 20.78 6.54
C GLY A 580 -4.48 20.82 7.42
N ALA A 581 -3.45 21.60 7.03
CA ALA A 581 -2.15 21.68 7.70
C ALA A 581 -2.20 22.66 8.89
N GLU A 582 -2.74 22.21 10.01
CA GLU A 582 -2.96 23.02 11.21
C GLU A 582 -1.68 23.67 11.79
N PRO A 583 -0.52 22.95 11.85
CA PRO A 583 0.71 23.58 12.32
C PRO A 583 1.17 24.75 11.46
N LEU A 584 1.04 24.65 10.15
CA LEU A 584 1.36 25.75 9.23
C LEU A 584 0.36 26.89 9.35
N ARG A 585 -0.92 26.59 9.50
CA ARG A 585 -1.99 27.57 9.72
C ARG A 585 -1.75 28.37 11.02
N ALA A 586 -1.43 27.68 12.11
CA ALA A 586 -1.11 28.28 13.40
C ALA A 586 0.13 29.19 13.32
N ARG A 587 1.17 28.73 12.64
CA ARG A 587 2.37 29.54 12.36
C ARG A 587 2.02 30.84 11.61
N LEU A 588 1.19 30.76 10.58
CA LEU A 588 0.78 31.91 9.78
C LEU A 588 -0.18 32.87 10.54
N ALA A 589 -1.03 32.37 11.42
CA ALA A 589 -1.91 33.16 12.26
C ALA A 589 -1.13 33.92 13.35
N GLY A 590 -0.10 33.28 13.93
CA GLY A 590 0.80 33.91 14.92
C GLY A 590 1.67 35.04 14.34
N THR A 591 1.87 35.04 13.00
CA THR A 591 2.62 36.11 12.30
C THR A 591 1.85 37.43 12.10
N ARG A 592 0.61 37.54 12.57
CA ARG A 592 -0.09 38.83 12.66
C ARG A 592 0.42 39.74 13.77
N GLY A 593 1.39 39.31 14.61
CA GLY A 593 2.16 40.07 15.58
C GLY A 593 3.66 39.82 15.40
N PRO A 594 4.55 40.74 15.86
CA PRO A 594 5.99 40.62 15.59
C PRO A 594 6.64 39.56 16.46
N ASN A 595 6.85 38.35 15.96
CA ASN A 595 7.92 37.43 16.39
C ASN A 595 7.81 36.06 15.67
N LEU A 596 8.62 35.88 14.63
CA LEU A 596 8.75 34.63 13.84
C LEU A 596 10.04 33.87 14.14
N HIS A 597 10.46 33.86 15.39
CA HIS A 597 11.54 32.99 15.84
C HIS A 597 11.25 32.50 17.26
N SER A 598 10.30 31.59 17.39
CA SER A 598 10.33 30.57 18.45
C SER A 598 9.16 29.62 18.29
N VAL A 599 9.31 28.66 17.37
CA VAL A 599 8.74 27.33 17.56
C VAL A 599 9.96 26.43 17.78
N THR A 600 10.62 26.67 18.88
CA THR A 600 11.54 25.70 19.49
C THR A 600 11.44 25.90 20.98
N ALA A 601 11.20 24.81 21.62
CA ALA A 601 11.21 24.62 23.05
C ALA A 601 9.91 25.06 23.75
N THR A 602 9.15 24.12 24.20
CA THR A 602 8.59 24.08 25.51
C THR A 602 9.75 24.43 26.47
N GLU A 603 10.08 25.72 26.58
CA GLU A 603 10.86 26.19 27.73
C GLU A 603 10.02 25.86 28.95
N SER A 604 10.57 25.00 29.77
CA SER A 604 10.08 24.81 31.15
C SER A 604 9.76 26.17 31.73
N PRO A 605 8.67 26.35 32.52
CA PRO A 605 8.28 27.63 33.12
C PRO A 605 9.39 28.35 33.89
N ARG A 606 10.49 27.68 34.17
CA ARG A 606 11.68 28.23 34.87
C ARG A 606 12.53 29.17 34.03
N GLY A 607 12.66 28.96 32.69
CA GLY A 607 13.48 29.83 31.83
C GLY A 607 12.80 31.18 31.49
N ALA A 608 11.46 31.24 31.46
CA ALA A 608 10.73 32.46 31.17
C ALA A 608 10.83 33.51 32.28
N LEU A 609 10.99 33.09 33.54
CA LEU A 609 11.12 34.00 34.70
C LEU A 609 12.49 34.70 34.72
N ASP A 610 13.52 34.10 34.18
CA ASP A 610 14.88 34.67 34.13
C ASP A 610 15.00 35.80 33.11
N THR A 611 13.99 35.99 32.26
CA THR A 611 13.94 37.09 31.28
C THR A 611 13.39 38.40 31.86
N LEU A 612 12.78 38.35 33.07
CA LEU A 612 12.23 39.52 33.74
C LEU A 612 13.31 40.24 34.52
N SER A 613 13.34 41.57 34.39
CA SER A 613 14.18 42.39 35.33
C SER A 613 13.64 42.29 36.76
N PRO A 614 14.49 42.55 37.78
CA PRO A 614 14.05 42.51 39.18
C PRO A 614 12.83 43.37 39.49
N SER A 615 12.69 44.51 38.83
CA SER A 615 11.52 45.39 38.94
C SER A 615 10.29 44.83 38.26
N GLU A 616 10.44 44.26 37.05
CA GLU A 616 9.35 43.59 36.31
C GLU A 616 8.83 42.36 37.07
N LEU A 617 9.72 41.57 37.69
CA LEU A 617 9.36 40.40 38.48
C LEU A 617 8.58 40.79 39.77
N LYS A 618 8.97 41.89 40.46
CA LYS A 618 8.22 42.41 41.63
C LYS A 618 6.81 42.83 41.25
N VAL A 619 6.67 43.59 40.15
CA VAL A 619 5.35 44.05 39.65
C VAL A 619 4.49 42.84 39.18
N ALA A 620 5.10 41.85 38.53
CA ALA A 620 4.41 40.65 38.04
C ALA A 620 3.89 39.79 39.23
N ARG A 621 4.65 39.61 40.30
CA ARG A 621 4.22 38.87 41.49
C ARG A 621 3.07 39.54 42.23
N LEU A 622 3.11 40.86 42.42
CA LEU A 622 2.02 41.61 43.05
C LEU A 622 0.75 41.58 42.16
N ALA A 623 0.91 41.68 40.85
CA ALA A 623 -0.18 41.57 39.93
C ALA A 623 -0.81 40.16 39.90
N ALA A 624 -0.01 39.10 39.98
CA ALA A 624 -0.47 37.71 40.09
C ALA A 624 -1.20 37.43 41.42
N ALA A 625 -0.78 38.10 42.50
CA ALA A 625 -1.47 38.08 43.80
C ALA A 625 -2.77 38.88 43.84
N GLY A 626 -3.20 39.50 42.70
CA GLY A 626 -4.46 40.20 42.59
C GLY A 626 -4.44 41.67 43.02
N CYS A 627 -3.28 42.26 43.39
CA CYS A 627 -3.17 43.66 43.81
C CYS A 627 -3.53 44.59 42.67
N ARG A 628 -4.29 45.68 42.93
CA ARG A 628 -4.64 46.68 41.90
C ARG A 628 -3.42 47.53 41.52
N ASN A 629 -3.34 48.04 40.30
CA ASN A 629 -2.19 48.85 39.85
C ASN A 629 -1.88 50.03 40.77
N ARG A 630 -2.89 50.64 41.40
CA ARG A 630 -2.73 51.71 42.38
C ARG A 630 -2.05 51.25 43.69
N ASP A 631 -2.35 50.03 44.11
CA ASP A 631 -1.77 49.44 45.32
C ASP A 631 -0.30 49.03 45.06
N ILE A 632 -0.04 48.39 43.89
CA ILE A 632 1.32 48.09 43.43
C ILE A 632 2.19 49.33 43.31
N ALA A 633 1.62 50.44 42.79
CA ALA A 633 2.30 51.71 42.66
C ALA A 633 2.70 52.30 44.04
N ARG A 634 1.81 52.20 45.05
CA ARG A 634 2.07 52.61 46.43
C ARG A 634 3.11 51.76 47.08
N ASP A 635 3.02 50.43 46.95
CA ASP A 635 3.93 49.49 47.62
C ASP A 635 5.35 49.57 47.07
N LEU A 636 5.47 49.87 45.77
CA LEU A 636 6.78 49.94 45.08
C LEU A 636 7.31 51.40 44.96
N HIS A 637 6.60 52.39 45.51
CA HIS A 637 6.92 53.85 45.43
C HIS A 637 7.16 54.33 43.98
N ILE A 638 6.31 53.90 43.02
CA ILE A 638 6.34 54.28 41.63
C ILE A 638 4.98 54.81 41.19
N THR A 639 4.86 55.39 39.96
CA THR A 639 3.57 55.82 39.43
C THR A 639 2.75 54.69 38.86
N THR A 640 1.41 54.82 38.84
CA THR A 640 0.52 53.82 38.21
C THR A 640 0.83 53.63 36.72
N SER A 641 1.23 54.68 35.99
CA SER A 641 1.70 54.60 34.62
C SER A 641 2.96 53.73 34.47
N THR A 642 3.88 53.82 35.44
CA THR A 642 5.10 52.98 35.48
C THR A 642 4.73 51.49 35.69
N VAL A 643 3.74 51.22 36.57
CA VAL A 643 3.22 49.86 36.77
C VAL A 643 2.63 49.28 35.48
N GLU A 644 1.84 50.07 34.74
CA GLU A 644 1.25 49.66 33.46
C GLU A 644 2.29 49.37 32.38
N GLN A 645 3.33 50.20 32.32
CA GLN A 645 4.47 49.95 31.43
C GLN A 645 5.22 48.66 31.80
N HIS A 646 5.43 48.40 33.07
CA HIS A 646 6.04 47.15 33.51
C HIS A 646 5.16 45.92 33.21
N LEU A 647 3.83 46.01 33.45
CA LEU A 647 2.90 44.93 33.13
C LEU A 647 2.85 44.66 31.64
N THR A 648 2.85 45.68 30.81
CA THR A 648 2.89 45.51 29.32
C THR A 648 4.15 44.78 28.87
N ARG A 649 5.31 45.06 29.49
CA ARG A 649 6.58 44.37 29.21
C ARG A 649 6.57 42.94 29.76
N VAL A 650 6.02 42.74 30.95
CA VAL A 650 5.87 41.42 31.59
C VAL A 650 4.97 40.52 30.72
N TYR A 651 3.80 41.02 30.32
CA TYR A 651 2.89 40.25 29.44
C TYR A 651 3.56 39.83 28.14
N ARG A 652 4.32 40.73 27.53
CA ARG A 652 5.09 40.45 26.31
C ARG A 652 6.21 39.43 26.55
N LYS A 653 6.96 39.53 27.67
CA LYS A 653 8.08 38.64 27.97
C LYS A 653 7.64 37.25 28.40
N LEU A 654 6.51 37.11 29.11
CA LEU A 654 5.95 35.85 29.57
C LEU A 654 4.94 35.24 28.57
N GLY A 655 4.63 35.92 27.46
CA GLY A 655 3.68 35.45 26.47
C GLY A 655 2.24 35.32 26.97
N VAL A 656 1.84 36.08 28.01
CA VAL A 656 0.49 36.02 28.59
C VAL A 656 -0.36 37.17 28.12
N ALA A 657 -1.66 36.86 27.80
CA ALA A 657 -2.58 37.85 27.27
C ALA A 657 -3.38 38.59 28.35
N ARG A 658 -3.57 38.00 29.52
CA ARG A 658 -4.43 38.52 30.59
C ARG A 658 -3.71 38.46 31.95
N ARG A 659 -4.15 39.35 32.85
CA ARG A 659 -3.63 39.42 34.21
C ARG A 659 -3.82 38.12 35.01
N THR A 660 -4.93 37.42 34.75
CA THR A 660 -5.25 36.13 35.34
C THR A 660 -4.23 35.04 34.98
N ASP A 661 -3.62 35.15 33.79
CA ASP A 661 -2.67 34.17 33.28
C ASP A 661 -1.32 34.26 34.00
N LEU A 662 -1.00 35.42 34.63
CA LEU A 662 0.21 35.61 35.45
C LEU A 662 0.20 34.69 36.67
N ALA A 663 -0.95 34.45 37.31
CA ALA A 663 -1.07 33.57 38.45
C ALA A 663 -0.71 32.13 38.14
N VAL A 664 -1.02 31.66 36.94
CA VAL A 664 -0.69 30.32 36.46
C VAL A 664 0.80 30.20 36.17
N VAL A 665 1.41 31.22 35.54
CA VAL A 665 2.85 31.20 35.17
C VAL A 665 3.76 31.39 36.35
N LEU A 666 3.32 32.20 37.35
CA LEU A 666 4.11 32.52 38.55
C LEU A 666 3.79 31.63 39.75
N GLY A 667 2.63 30.93 39.74
CA GLY A 667 2.12 30.13 40.87
C GLY A 667 2.71 28.71 40.99
N GLY A 668 3.69 28.34 40.17
CA GLY A 668 4.37 27.04 40.23
C GLY A 668 5.35 26.89 41.45
N ASN A 669 5.34 27.77 42.42
CA ASN A 669 6.20 27.68 43.63
C ASN A 669 5.45 28.22 44.86
N GLU A 670 4.75 27.37 45.60
CA GLU A 670 4.39 27.65 47.00
C GLU A 670 5.67 27.62 47.84
N PRO A 671 5.98 28.68 48.61
CA PRO A 671 6.94 28.55 49.68
C PRO A 671 6.26 27.87 50.89
N ALA A 672 6.92 26.86 51.42
CA ALA A 672 6.56 26.20 52.67
C ALA A 672 6.17 27.24 53.78
N ARG A 673 4.97 27.05 54.35
CA ARG A 673 4.57 27.72 55.59
C ARG A 673 5.56 27.29 56.69
N THR A 674 6.36 28.23 57.16
CA THR A 674 7.07 28.11 58.45
C THR A 674 6.02 28.40 59.52
N GLU A 675 5.61 27.37 60.25
CA GLU A 675 4.95 27.53 61.53
C GLU A 675 5.94 28.23 62.51
N ALA A 676 5.51 29.35 63.08
CA ALA A 676 6.12 29.94 64.25
C ALA A 676 5.13 29.85 65.41
N VAL A 677 5.63 29.27 66.48
CA VAL A 677 5.07 29.15 67.83
C VAL A 677 4.63 30.49 68.39
#